data_cf0d31df082297dfafc8766965013305
#
_entry.id   cf0d31df082297dfafc8766965013305
#
_cell.length_a   1.000
_cell.length_b   1.000
_cell.length_c   1.000
_cell.angle_alpha   90.00
_cell.angle_beta   90.00
_cell.angle_gamma   90.00
#
_symmetry.space_group_name_H-M   'P 1'
#
loop_
_entity.id
_entity.type
_entity.pdbx_description
1 polymer ?
#
loop_
_entity_poly.entity_id
_entity_poly.type
_entity_poly.pdbx_seq_one_letter_code
_entity_poly.pdbx_strand_id
1 'polypeptide(L)'
;MKMKKLFILVTLSNFLFSQKDTLQIVKLDEIEIKSIKTSSIIESVPLSITKINIPRLWSKQQLSLQEYINSIPGVVSFNANNFAQDLRISVRGFGARSAFGIRGIKIIVDGIPETTPDGQGQLDNLPLQLIESIEVIRGSSSLRYGNAAGGVIFLETLNNIENNFHELGLRGAQNNYKQTYYTSGLKFEKSQWLLHLNHQDGDGFRENSRFESTQFNLRGNYFLSKKTKLGFQFNSTNSPLAEDPGGQNFDSFKNSPSKARDRNVLFKSGEKINHIKSAMDINYENGNILFKSYSFISNRKFNAKLPFNFGGIVNLNRNYYGHGSYLTKKSKGNKMLFKSQIGYDIASQSDKRKRYKNDEGNRGDKTLEQIESFQSFGIYFIENISFGKFKLNGGIRWDNNFLKVDDKFISNGDDSGNIKLSAWSNEIGFSYKILERSYLFFNSSKSYETPTLSELSANPIGTGGFNDLLNVQKAKNYDFGLKFKSESTDFSIVGFVVNTENDLVPFELEEFPGRTFYQNAGKTLRKGIEIDFNHRLNKNFLARIIYNYTNFRYGEYISGDLNLKGNYLPGIPTRFGNLELKYKNSKKLNIVYSRNYRGNLYANDNNTEKISSFWRDDCNFSIPIKIGKNNFDFFFGCNNIFNKLYPDNIRINAFGGRYYEAAPGRIFFTGIKVLI
;
A
#
# COMPACT_ATOMS: atom_id res chain seq x y z
N MET A 1 28.91 12.81 -32.45
CA MET A 1 28.07 11.95 -31.60
C MET A 1 26.78 12.64 -31.11
N LYS A 2 26.33 13.73 -31.75
CA LYS A 2 25.11 14.49 -31.32
C LYS A 2 23.89 14.38 -32.26
N MET A 3 23.99 13.68 -33.40
CA MET A 3 22.88 13.55 -34.37
C MET A 3 22.04 12.28 -34.26
N LYS A 4 22.49 11.23 -33.59
CA LYS A 4 21.73 9.96 -33.46
C LYS A 4 20.61 10.00 -32.40
N LYS A 5 20.59 10.98 -31.51
CA LYS A 5 19.53 11.11 -30.47
C LYS A 5 18.27 11.86 -30.93
N LEU A 6 18.39 12.63 -32.02
CA LEU A 6 17.25 13.37 -32.59
C LEU A 6 16.39 12.50 -33.52
N PHE A 7 16.96 11.42 -34.09
CA PHE A 7 16.26 10.54 -35.02
C PHE A 7 15.22 9.63 -34.35
N ILE A 8 15.40 9.30 -33.05
CA ILE A 8 14.46 8.44 -32.30
C ILE A 8 13.18 9.22 -31.92
N LEU A 9 13.25 10.52 -31.74
CA LEU A 9 12.07 11.34 -31.43
C LEU A 9 11.20 11.62 -32.68
N VAL A 10 11.80 11.69 -33.87
CA VAL A 10 11.10 11.95 -35.15
C VAL A 10 10.45 10.68 -35.69
N THR A 11 11.01 9.49 -35.40
CA THR A 11 10.39 8.21 -35.80
C THR A 11 9.17 7.85 -34.95
N LEU A 12 9.09 8.32 -33.70
CA LEU A 12 7.89 8.15 -32.85
C LEU A 12 6.71 9.03 -33.34
N SER A 13 6.96 10.16 -33.97
CA SER A 13 5.90 11.04 -34.48
C SER A 13 5.21 10.50 -35.73
N ASN A 14 5.88 9.66 -36.53
CA ASN A 14 5.29 9.08 -37.74
C ASN A 14 4.45 7.82 -37.49
N PHE A 15 4.54 7.21 -36.28
CA PHE A 15 3.66 6.11 -35.88
C PHE A 15 2.28 6.56 -35.39
N LEU A 16 2.08 7.86 -35.18
CA LEU A 16 0.82 8.41 -34.68
C LEU A 16 -0.22 8.77 -35.76
N PHE A 17 0.11 8.66 -37.03
CA PHE A 17 -0.76 9.09 -38.13
C PHE A 17 -0.86 8.07 -39.26
N SER A 18 -1.32 6.85 -39.02
CA SER A 18 -1.76 5.98 -40.11
C SER A 18 -2.78 4.96 -39.60
N GLN A 19 -3.97 5.13 -40.01
CA GLN A 19 -5.02 4.25 -40.53
C GLN A 19 -6.41 4.66 -40.03
N LYS A 20 -7.18 5.23 -40.95
CA LYS A 20 -8.65 5.20 -40.92
C LYS A 20 -9.09 3.80 -41.35
N ASP A 21 -9.37 2.94 -40.41
CA ASP A 21 -10.24 1.80 -40.61
C ASP A 21 -11.42 1.92 -39.65
N THR A 22 -12.63 1.75 -40.18
CA THR A 22 -13.91 1.79 -39.49
C THR A 22 -14.01 0.67 -38.45
N LEU A 23 -13.33 0.86 -37.33
CA LEU A 23 -13.45 0.02 -36.15
C LEU A 23 -14.66 0.49 -35.34
N GLN A 24 -15.55 -0.42 -34.98
CA GLN A 24 -16.53 -0.16 -33.92
C GLN A 24 -15.79 0.34 -32.69
N ILE A 25 -15.94 1.64 -32.41
CA ILE A 25 -15.26 2.36 -31.36
C ILE A 25 -15.90 1.90 -30.05
N VAL A 26 -15.25 1.02 -29.33
CA VAL A 26 -15.56 0.80 -27.91
C VAL A 26 -15.06 2.04 -27.18
N LYS A 27 -15.95 2.98 -26.87
CA LYS A 27 -15.64 4.12 -26.00
C LYS A 27 -15.06 3.56 -24.69
N LEU A 28 -13.86 3.97 -24.34
CA LEU A 28 -13.34 3.75 -22.99
C LEU A 28 -14.21 4.57 -22.03
N ASP A 29 -14.89 3.89 -21.12
CA ASP A 29 -15.74 4.53 -20.12
C ASP A 29 -14.95 5.57 -19.31
N GLU A 30 -15.66 6.59 -18.82
CA GLU A 30 -15.09 7.55 -17.89
C GLU A 30 -14.71 6.83 -16.60
N ILE A 31 -13.44 6.98 -16.17
CA ILE A 31 -12.95 6.35 -14.94
C ILE A 31 -13.31 7.25 -13.77
N GLU A 32 -14.31 6.84 -13.02
CA GLU A 32 -14.71 7.49 -11.80
C GLU A 32 -13.84 7.04 -10.62
N ILE A 33 -13.43 7.99 -9.77
CA ILE A 33 -12.63 7.74 -8.57
C ILE A 33 -13.43 8.04 -7.31
N LYS A 34 -13.19 7.25 -6.26
CA LYS A 34 -13.85 7.34 -4.95
C LYS A 34 -12.90 7.76 -3.82
N SER A 35 -11.60 7.53 -4.00
CA SER A 35 -10.57 7.84 -3.01
C SER A 35 -10.47 9.31 -2.61
N ILE A 36 -11.00 10.23 -3.41
CA ILE A 36 -11.03 11.65 -3.07
C ILE A 36 -12.25 12.07 -2.22
N LYS A 37 -13.05 11.09 -1.75
CA LYS A 37 -14.30 11.30 -0.99
C LYS A 37 -15.42 12.03 -1.76
N THR A 38 -15.17 12.42 -3.01
CA THR A 38 -16.17 12.98 -3.96
C THR A 38 -16.02 12.26 -5.29
N SER A 39 -17.13 11.83 -5.89
CA SER A 39 -17.08 11.23 -7.21
C SER A 39 -16.61 12.25 -8.24
N SER A 40 -15.61 11.91 -9.04
CA SER A 40 -15.02 12.75 -10.08
C SER A 40 -14.32 11.91 -11.14
N ILE A 41 -14.22 12.45 -12.36
CA ILE A 41 -13.46 11.84 -13.44
C ILE A 41 -11.97 12.01 -13.18
N ILE A 42 -11.21 10.90 -13.20
CA ILE A 42 -9.80 10.85 -12.82
C ILE A 42 -8.92 11.86 -13.55
N GLU A 43 -9.14 12.05 -14.85
CA GLU A 43 -8.33 12.95 -15.68
C GLU A 43 -8.47 14.40 -15.23
N SER A 44 -9.65 14.79 -14.75
CA SER A 44 -9.97 16.18 -14.41
C SER A 44 -9.51 16.63 -13.01
N VAL A 45 -9.13 15.70 -12.15
CA VAL A 45 -8.73 16.00 -10.76
C VAL A 45 -7.28 16.46 -10.72
N PRO A 46 -6.95 17.58 -10.06
CA PRO A 46 -5.57 18.09 -9.98
C PRO A 46 -4.74 17.34 -8.93
N LEU A 47 -4.67 16.02 -9.03
CA LEU A 47 -3.93 15.12 -8.14
C LEU A 47 -3.21 14.05 -8.95
N SER A 48 -2.07 13.61 -8.44
CA SER A 48 -1.35 12.44 -8.96
C SER A 48 -2.05 11.16 -8.49
N ILE A 49 -2.99 10.67 -9.28
CA ILE A 49 -3.81 9.50 -8.95
C ILE A 49 -3.81 8.49 -10.09
N THR A 50 -3.76 7.22 -9.74
CA THR A 50 -3.90 6.10 -10.68
C THR A 50 -4.96 5.13 -10.16
N LYS A 51 -5.83 4.65 -11.06
CA LYS A 51 -6.80 3.58 -10.80
C LYS A 51 -6.47 2.37 -11.66
N ILE A 52 -6.45 1.21 -11.05
CA ILE A 52 -6.33 -0.08 -11.72
C ILE A 52 -7.59 -0.89 -11.43
N ASN A 53 -8.26 -1.33 -12.49
CA ASN A 53 -9.34 -2.30 -12.38
C ASN A 53 -8.74 -3.71 -12.45
N ILE A 54 -9.12 -4.57 -11.52
CA ILE A 54 -8.67 -5.96 -11.43
C ILE A 54 -9.72 -6.84 -12.10
N PRO A 55 -9.41 -7.46 -13.24
CA PRO A 55 -10.35 -8.34 -13.90
C PRO A 55 -10.67 -9.55 -13.01
N ARG A 56 -11.92 -10.00 -13.02
CA ARG A 56 -12.33 -11.23 -12.32
C ARG A 56 -11.53 -12.46 -12.79
N LEU A 57 -11.12 -12.49 -14.06
CA LEU A 57 -10.19 -13.45 -14.66
C LEU A 57 -8.74 -13.04 -14.37
N TRP A 58 -8.34 -13.07 -13.11
CA TRP A 58 -7.00 -12.72 -12.71
C TRP A 58 -6.10 -13.95 -12.71
N SER A 59 -5.08 -13.92 -13.55
CA SER A 59 -4.18 -15.05 -13.79
C SER A 59 -2.89 -15.03 -12.97
N LYS A 60 -2.77 -14.14 -11.98
CA LYS A 60 -1.60 -14.08 -11.11
C LYS A 60 -1.73 -14.99 -9.90
N GLN A 61 -0.64 -15.21 -9.18
CA GLN A 61 -0.59 -16.08 -8.01
C GLN A 61 -1.48 -15.59 -6.85
N GLN A 62 -1.67 -14.27 -6.72
CA GLN A 62 -2.42 -13.59 -5.64
C GLN A 62 -1.87 -13.87 -4.25
N LEU A 63 -0.56 -13.96 -4.14
CA LEU A 63 0.14 -14.19 -2.89
C LEU A 63 0.24 -12.90 -2.05
N SER A 64 0.40 -11.76 -2.71
CA SER A 64 0.67 -10.47 -2.08
C SER A 64 0.05 -9.31 -2.87
N LEU A 65 -0.29 -8.23 -2.18
CA LEU A 65 -0.74 -6.98 -2.81
C LEU A 65 0.32 -6.41 -3.78
N GLN A 66 1.60 -6.78 -3.62
CA GLN A 66 2.68 -6.38 -4.53
C GLN A 66 2.36 -6.67 -6.00
N GLU A 67 1.71 -7.80 -6.29
CA GLU A 67 1.37 -8.21 -7.66
C GLU A 67 0.46 -7.21 -8.37
N TYR A 68 -0.31 -6.44 -7.61
CA TYR A 68 -1.24 -5.43 -8.11
C TYR A 68 -0.60 -4.05 -8.20
N ILE A 69 0.16 -3.65 -7.17
CA ILE A 69 0.66 -2.28 -7.04
C ILE A 69 1.98 -2.01 -7.76
N ASN A 70 2.73 -3.05 -8.17
CA ASN A 70 3.97 -2.89 -8.96
C ASN A 70 3.73 -2.21 -10.33
N SER A 71 2.48 -2.20 -10.80
CA SER A 71 2.06 -1.51 -12.02
C SER A 71 1.45 -0.14 -11.73
N ILE A 72 1.86 0.53 -10.64
CA ILE A 72 1.41 1.89 -10.29
C ILE A 72 2.64 2.82 -10.25
N PRO A 73 2.63 3.95 -10.98
CA PRO A 73 3.73 4.92 -10.93
C PRO A 73 3.99 5.41 -9.51
N GLY A 74 5.25 5.71 -9.18
CA GLY A 74 5.65 6.25 -7.88
C GLY A 74 5.56 5.28 -6.70
N VAL A 75 5.14 4.03 -6.93
CA VAL A 75 4.99 2.99 -5.91
C VAL A 75 6.09 1.94 -6.05
N VAL A 76 6.75 1.65 -4.94
CA VAL A 76 7.73 0.55 -4.81
C VAL A 76 7.31 -0.33 -3.65
N SER A 77 7.34 -1.64 -3.85
CA SER A 77 7.07 -2.60 -2.77
C SER A 77 8.18 -3.65 -2.67
N PHE A 78 8.42 -4.11 -1.45
CA PHE A 78 9.40 -5.12 -1.09
C PHE A 78 8.78 -6.09 -0.10
N ASN A 79 9.44 -7.23 0.14
CA ASN A 79 9.06 -8.21 1.15
C ASN A 79 7.76 -8.95 0.84
N ALA A 80 7.59 -9.38 -0.41
CA ALA A 80 6.38 -10.10 -0.84
C ALA A 80 6.33 -11.57 -0.40
N ASN A 81 7.47 -12.15 -0.03
CA ASN A 81 7.62 -13.59 0.24
C ASN A 81 7.97 -13.90 1.71
N ASN A 82 7.97 -12.92 2.60
CA ASN A 82 8.15 -13.12 4.03
C ASN A 82 6.85 -12.77 4.76
N PHE A 83 6.08 -13.78 5.17
CA PHE A 83 4.77 -13.61 5.80
C PHE A 83 4.82 -13.27 7.27
N ALA A 84 6.01 -13.35 7.90
CA ALA A 84 6.24 -12.88 9.27
C ALA A 84 6.57 -11.38 9.35
N GLN A 85 6.51 -10.68 8.22
CA GLN A 85 6.73 -9.25 8.15
C GLN A 85 5.77 -8.66 7.09
N ASP A 86 5.20 -7.52 7.39
CA ASP A 86 4.33 -6.83 6.44
C ASP A 86 5.05 -6.50 5.13
N LEU A 87 4.29 -6.51 4.03
CA LEU A 87 4.74 -5.96 2.77
C LEU A 87 5.17 -4.50 2.97
N ARG A 88 6.41 -4.18 2.66
CA ARG A 88 6.91 -2.82 2.73
C ARG A 88 6.52 -2.05 1.47
N ILE A 89 5.68 -1.04 1.61
CA ILE A 89 5.22 -0.19 0.52
C ILE A 89 5.82 1.20 0.69
N SER A 90 6.35 1.73 -0.41
CA SER A 90 6.83 3.10 -0.49
C SER A 90 6.11 3.85 -1.59
N VAL A 91 5.58 5.03 -1.27
CA VAL A 91 5.03 5.99 -2.23
C VAL A 91 5.87 7.25 -2.16
N ARG A 92 6.60 7.58 -3.24
CA ARG A 92 7.53 8.72 -3.29
C ARG A 92 8.51 8.77 -2.11
N GLY A 93 8.97 7.59 -1.67
CA GLY A 93 9.91 7.45 -0.57
C GLY A 93 9.30 7.43 0.83
N PHE A 94 8.03 7.79 1.01
CA PHE A 94 7.33 7.54 2.28
C PHE A 94 7.10 6.05 2.46
N GLY A 95 7.27 5.55 3.68
CA GLY A 95 7.15 4.13 4.00
C GLY A 95 8.37 3.27 3.67
N ALA A 96 9.34 3.76 2.88
CA ALA A 96 10.54 2.98 2.50
C ALA A 96 11.37 2.52 3.70
N ARG A 97 11.41 3.32 4.75
CA ARG A 97 12.23 3.12 5.96
C ARG A 97 11.48 2.47 7.12
N SER A 98 10.24 2.05 6.90
CA SER A 98 9.46 1.36 7.93
C SER A 98 10.14 0.05 8.33
N ALA A 99 10.40 -0.15 9.61
CA ALA A 99 10.90 -1.40 10.14
C ALA A 99 9.75 -2.41 10.36
N PHE A 100 8.54 -1.91 10.63
CA PHE A 100 7.34 -2.71 10.89
C PHE A 100 6.12 -2.05 10.27
N GLY A 101 5.31 -2.82 9.57
CA GLY A 101 4.08 -2.36 8.93
C GLY A 101 4.32 -1.32 7.82
N ILE A 102 3.26 -0.72 7.34
CA ILE A 102 3.28 0.34 6.32
C ILE A 102 3.13 1.68 7.03
N ARG A 103 4.02 2.63 6.74
CA ARG A 103 4.09 3.93 7.38
C ARG A 103 3.89 5.07 6.38
N GLY A 104 3.25 6.17 6.83
CA GLY A 104 3.02 7.37 6.03
C GLY A 104 2.01 7.19 4.88
N ILE A 105 1.43 6.01 4.71
CA ILE A 105 0.48 5.66 3.66
C ILE A 105 -0.80 5.15 4.32
N LYS A 106 -1.94 5.78 3.99
CA LYS A 106 -3.25 5.34 4.51
C LYS A 106 -3.83 4.25 3.61
N ILE A 107 -4.26 3.14 4.21
CA ILE A 107 -4.93 2.04 3.51
C ILE A 107 -6.41 2.10 3.86
N ILE A 108 -7.25 2.13 2.84
CA ILE A 108 -8.71 2.21 2.95
C ILE A 108 -9.30 1.04 2.15
N VAL A 109 -10.21 0.30 2.74
CA VAL A 109 -10.97 -0.77 2.06
C VAL A 109 -12.45 -0.43 2.11
N ASP A 110 -13.07 -0.25 0.94
CA ASP A 110 -14.48 0.11 0.76
C ASP A 110 -14.90 1.36 1.57
N GLY A 111 -13.96 2.29 1.74
CA GLY A 111 -14.17 3.52 2.49
C GLY A 111 -13.88 3.45 3.99
N ILE A 112 -13.54 2.28 4.53
CA ILE A 112 -13.20 2.05 5.94
C ILE A 112 -11.67 1.98 6.11
N PRO A 113 -11.05 2.70 7.05
CA PRO A 113 -9.62 2.61 7.32
C PRO A 113 -9.17 1.20 7.75
N GLU A 114 -8.13 0.66 7.10
CA GLU A 114 -7.36 -0.50 7.56
C GLU A 114 -6.11 -0.09 8.34
N THR A 115 -5.53 1.06 8.02
CA THR A 115 -4.48 1.65 8.82
C THR A 115 -4.99 1.93 10.24
N THR A 116 -4.24 1.51 11.25
CA THR A 116 -4.55 1.77 12.66
C THR A 116 -4.54 3.27 12.97
N PRO A 117 -5.20 3.72 14.04
CA PRO A 117 -5.25 5.15 14.39
C PRO A 117 -3.87 5.81 14.51
N ASP A 118 -2.87 5.12 15.05
CA ASP A 118 -1.48 5.61 15.17
C ASP A 118 -0.72 5.66 13.83
N GLY A 119 -1.35 5.26 12.70
CA GLY A 119 -0.78 5.38 11.36
C GLY A 119 -0.04 4.15 10.85
N GLN A 120 -0.09 3.01 11.54
CA GLN A 120 0.51 1.77 11.09
C GLN A 120 -0.44 0.98 10.18
N GLY A 121 -0.06 0.73 8.92
CA GLY A 121 -0.83 -0.10 7.99
C GLY A 121 -0.41 -1.56 8.04
N GLN A 122 -1.37 -2.46 7.87
CA GLN A 122 -1.18 -3.92 7.81
C GLN A 122 -2.03 -4.48 6.67
N LEU A 123 -1.56 -5.56 6.01
CA LEU A 123 -2.19 -6.10 4.80
C LEU A 123 -2.55 -7.58 4.90
N ASP A 124 -2.14 -8.26 5.95
CA ASP A 124 -2.34 -9.68 6.18
C ASP A 124 -3.83 -10.11 6.27
N ASN A 125 -4.71 -9.16 6.57
CA ASN A 125 -6.15 -9.34 6.65
C ASN A 125 -6.91 -8.99 5.36
N LEU A 126 -6.23 -8.59 4.28
CA LEU A 126 -6.88 -8.21 3.03
C LEU A 126 -7.33 -9.43 2.23
N PRO A 127 -8.61 -9.50 1.81
CA PRO A 127 -9.09 -10.56 0.92
C PRO A 127 -8.71 -10.24 -0.54
N LEU A 128 -7.48 -10.59 -0.94
CA LEU A 128 -6.92 -10.25 -2.26
C LEU A 128 -7.80 -10.71 -3.43
N GLN A 129 -8.51 -11.83 -3.27
CA GLN A 129 -9.39 -12.42 -4.28
C GLN A 129 -10.66 -11.58 -4.53
N LEU A 130 -11.04 -10.76 -3.57
CA LEU A 130 -12.21 -9.88 -3.67
C LEU A 130 -11.92 -8.51 -4.24
N ILE A 131 -10.65 -8.12 -4.41
CA ILE A 131 -10.29 -6.77 -4.89
C ILE A 131 -10.74 -6.59 -6.35
N GLU A 132 -11.58 -5.61 -6.62
CA GLU A 132 -12.03 -5.21 -7.96
C GLU A 132 -11.27 -4.01 -8.51
N SER A 133 -10.89 -3.07 -7.65
CA SER A 133 -10.10 -1.93 -8.08
C SER A 133 -9.17 -1.42 -6.98
N ILE A 134 -8.09 -0.80 -7.42
CA ILE A 134 -7.11 -0.13 -6.58
C ILE A 134 -6.93 1.29 -7.08
N GLU A 135 -7.15 2.27 -6.21
CA GLU A 135 -6.85 3.67 -6.46
C GLU A 135 -5.67 4.08 -5.57
N VAL A 136 -4.66 4.70 -6.14
CA VAL A 136 -3.53 5.24 -5.37
C VAL A 136 -3.39 6.72 -5.61
N ILE A 137 -3.56 7.50 -4.55
CA ILE A 137 -3.22 8.92 -4.51
C ILE A 137 -1.78 9.00 -4.05
N ARG A 138 -0.90 9.60 -4.87
CA ARG A 138 0.51 9.78 -4.57
C ARG A 138 0.79 11.20 -4.07
N GLY A 139 1.60 11.29 -3.02
CA GLY A 139 1.88 12.55 -2.34
C GLY A 139 0.87 12.87 -1.25
N SER A 140 0.87 14.09 -0.79
CA SER A 140 0.10 14.55 0.36
C SER A 140 -1.39 14.23 0.25
N SER A 141 -1.90 13.49 1.22
CA SER A 141 -3.34 13.13 1.30
C SER A 141 -3.94 13.43 2.67
N SER A 142 -3.19 14.11 3.52
CA SER A 142 -3.62 14.41 4.91
C SER A 142 -4.86 15.28 4.98
N LEU A 143 -5.12 16.13 3.98
CA LEU A 143 -6.38 16.89 3.92
C LEU A 143 -7.62 15.97 4.01
N ARG A 144 -7.59 14.81 3.36
CA ARG A 144 -8.74 13.90 3.28
C ARG A 144 -8.72 12.82 4.36
N TYR A 145 -7.52 12.41 4.79
CA TYR A 145 -7.35 11.18 5.55
C TYR A 145 -6.50 11.32 6.82
N GLY A 146 -6.11 12.55 7.20
CA GLY A 146 -5.29 12.81 8.38
C GLY A 146 -3.85 12.33 8.19
N ASN A 147 -3.36 11.52 9.10
CA ASN A 147 -2.00 10.96 9.11
C ASN A 147 -1.70 10.14 7.83
N ALA A 148 -1.34 10.81 6.70
CA ALA A 148 -1.13 10.24 5.37
C ALA A 148 -0.18 11.10 4.52
N ALA A 149 1.08 11.26 4.96
CA ALA A 149 2.06 12.13 4.30
C ALA A 149 2.44 11.65 2.89
N GLY A 150 2.56 10.34 2.69
CA GLY A 150 2.97 9.71 1.43
C GLY A 150 1.84 9.47 0.44
N GLY A 151 0.61 9.34 0.91
CA GLY A 151 -0.52 9.05 0.04
C GLY A 151 -1.56 8.09 0.61
N VAL A 152 -2.43 7.63 -0.26
CA VAL A 152 -3.51 6.70 0.07
C VAL A 152 -3.56 5.56 -0.93
N ILE A 153 -3.71 4.34 -0.44
CA ILE A 153 -4.10 3.16 -1.20
C ILE A 153 -5.55 2.86 -0.86
N PHE A 154 -6.44 3.04 -1.82
CA PHE A 154 -7.86 2.80 -1.70
C PHE A 154 -8.22 1.53 -2.47
N LEU A 155 -8.73 0.53 -1.78
CA LEU A 155 -9.11 -0.76 -2.31
C LEU A 155 -10.63 -0.86 -2.35
N GLU A 156 -11.17 -1.20 -3.50
CA GLU A 156 -12.56 -1.58 -3.63
C GLU A 156 -12.66 -3.09 -3.81
N THR A 157 -13.52 -3.71 -3.04
CA THR A 157 -13.79 -5.12 -3.16
C THR A 157 -15.14 -5.36 -3.85
N LEU A 158 -15.35 -6.58 -4.32
CA LEU A 158 -16.62 -7.01 -4.88
C LEU A 158 -17.75 -6.74 -3.89
N ASN A 159 -18.60 -5.80 -4.20
CA ASN A 159 -19.71 -5.37 -3.34
C ASN A 159 -21.02 -5.12 -4.10
N ASN A 160 -21.02 -5.24 -5.42
CA ASN A 160 -22.22 -5.16 -6.25
C ASN A 160 -22.55 -6.57 -6.81
N ILE A 161 -23.58 -7.18 -6.27
CA ILE A 161 -24.03 -8.52 -6.66
C ILE A 161 -25.21 -8.37 -7.61
N GLU A 162 -24.98 -8.57 -8.91
CA GLU A 162 -26.02 -8.48 -9.92
C GLU A 162 -26.91 -9.73 -9.96
N ASN A 163 -26.30 -10.90 -9.82
CA ASN A 163 -26.94 -12.22 -9.79
C ASN A 163 -26.33 -13.05 -8.70
N ASN A 164 -27.08 -14.03 -8.20
CA ASN A 164 -26.55 -15.04 -7.30
C ASN A 164 -25.43 -15.83 -7.98
N PHE A 165 -24.36 -16.10 -7.26
CA PHE A 165 -23.26 -16.90 -7.75
C PHE A 165 -22.54 -17.63 -6.62
N HIS A 166 -21.89 -18.73 -6.98
CA HIS A 166 -20.94 -19.44 -6.13
C HIS A 166 -19.64 -19.64 -6.90
N GLU A 167 -18.51 -19.33 -6.28
CA GLU A 167 -17.19 -19.44 -6.88
C GLU A 167 -16.29 -20.26 -5.95
N LEU A 168 -15.70 -21.32 -6.48
CA LEU A 168 -14.67 -22.14 -5.81
C LEU A 168 -13.37 -21.95 -6.57
N GLY A 169 -12.28 -21.67 -5.86
CA GLY A 169 -10.94 -21.53 -6.44
C GLY A 169 -9.92 -22.40 -5.73
N LEU A 170 -9.07 -23.04 -6.52
CA LEU A 170 -7.92 -23.84 -6.07
C LEU A 170 -6.66 -23.32 -6.76
N ARG A 171 -5.58 -23.17 -6.00
CA ARG A 171 -4.26 -22.77 -6.51
C ARG A 171 -3.16 -23.58 -5.89
N GLY A 172 -2.12 -23.83 -6.68
CA GLY A 172 -0.90 -24.48 -6.22
C GLY A 172 0.32 -23.86 -6.88
N ALA A 173 1.44 -23.84 -6.15
CA ALA A 173 2.73 -23.41 -6.66
C ALA A 173 3.87 -24.24 -6.06
N GLN A 174 5.09 -23.99 -6.52
CA GLN A 174 6.30 -24.52 -5.89
C GLN A 174 6.37 -24.12 -4.42
N ASN A 175 7.30 -24.71 -3.66
CA ASN A 175 7.46 -24.54 -2.21
C ASN A 175 6.19 -24.93 -1.44
N ASN A 176 5.51 -25.97 -1.90
CA ASN A 176 4.30 -26.56 -1.30
C ASN A 176 3.16 -25.57 -1.08
N TYR A 177 3.14 -24.45 -1.85
CA TYR A 177 2.07 -23.47 -1.75
C TYR A 177 0.75 -24.02 -2.21
N LYS A 178 -0.27 -23.86 -1.38
CA LYS A 178 -1.67 -24.26 -1.66
C LYS A 178 -2.59 -23.14 -1.21
N GLN A 179 -3.64 -22.92 -1.97
CA GLN A 179 -4.73 -22.03 -1.61
C GLN A 179 -6.07 -22.61 -2.05
N THR A 180 -7.03 -22.54 -1.18
CA THR A 180 -8.43 -22.88 -1.45
C THR A 180 -9.30 -21.73 -0.99
N TYR A 181 -10.21 -21.26 -1.83
CA TYR A 181 -11.18 -20.26 -1.42
C TYR A 181 -12.58 -20.55 -1.96
N TYR A 182 -13.57 -20.07 -1.24
CA TYR A 182 -14.98 -20.11 -1.64
C TYR A 182 -15.58 -18.72 -1.50
N THR A 183 -16.32 -18.27 -2.53
CA THR A 183 -17.03 -16.98 -2.53
C THR A 183 -18.48 -17.23 -2.93
N SER A 184 -19.42 -16.68 -2.18
CA SER A 184 -20.85 -16.72 -2.48
C SER A 184 -21.42 -15.31 -2.48
N GLY A 185 -22.04 -14.91 -3.59
CA GLY A 185 -22.78 -13.67 -3.72
C GLY A 185 -24.27 -13.94 -3.81
N LEU A 186 -25.06 -13.35 -2.92
CA LEU A 186 -26.50 -13.50 -2.86
C LEU A 186 -27.17 -12.13 -3.01
N LYS A 187 -28.18 -12.08 -3.87
CA LYS A 187 -28.99 -10.88 -4.12
C LYS A 187 -30.45 -11.18 -3.75
N PHE A 188 -30.98 -10.32 -2.91
CA PHE A 188 -32.39 -10.26 -2.54
C PHE A 188 -33.00 -8.94 -3.01
N GLU A 189 -34.28 -8.77 -2.87
CA GLU A 189 -34.99 -7.55 -3.31
C GLU A 189 -34.40 -6.28 -2.70
N LYS A 190 -34.11 -6.29 -1.40
CA LYS A 190 -33.60 -5.11 -0.66
C LYS A 190 -32.21 -5.31 -0.09
N SER A 191 -31.51 -6.40 -0.39
CA SER A 191 -30.18 -6.62 0.15
C SER A 191 -29.30 -7.44 -0.78
N GLN A 192 -27.99 -7.28 -0.59
CA GLN A 192 -26.95 -8.05 -1.26
C GLN A 192 -25.95 -8.50 -0.19
N TRP A 193 -25.53 -9.76 -0.26
CA TRP A 193 -24.59 -10.35 0.68
C TRP A 193 -23.48 -11.07 -0.05
N LEU A 194 -22.26 -10.91 0.44
CA LEU A 194 -21.07 -11.60 -0.04
C LEU A 194 -20.40 -12.32 1.14
N LEU A 195 -20.23 -13.62 0.99
CA LEU A 195 -19.44 -14.47 1.88
C LEU A 195 -18.16 -14.87 1.15
N HIS A 196 -17.01 -14.79 1.82
CA HIS A 196 -15.74 -15.27 1.30
C HIS A 196 -14.93 -15.97 2.39
N LEU A 197 -14.49 -17.19 2.08
CA LEU A 197 -13.60 -18.02 2.89
C LEU A 197 -12.33 -18.25 2.09
N ASN A 198 -11.17 -18.13 2.71
CA ASN A 198 -9.87 -18.38 2.09
C ASN A 198 -8.96 -19.08 3.08
N HIS A 199 -8.30 -20.13 2.64
CA HIS A 199 -7.21 -20.79 3.37
C HIS A 199 -6.01 -20.92 2.45
N GLN A 200 -4.84 -20.60 2.97
CA GLN A 200 -3.57 -20.73 2.26
C GLN A 200 -2.45 -21.14 3.20
N ASP A 201 -1.55 -21.94 2.69
CA ASP A 201 -0.35 -22.42 3.38
C ASP A 201 0.82 -22.63 2.39
N GLY A 202 2.04 -22.65 2.90
CA GLY A 202 3.22 -22.94 2.10
C GLY A 202 4.48 -23.01 2.95
N ASP A 203 5.52 -23.67 2.41
CA ASP A 203 6.82 -23.78 3.09
C ASP A 203 7.69 -22.53 2.89
N GLY A 204 7.34 -21.69 1.89
CA GLY A 204 8.16 -20.57 1.47
C GLY A 204 9.43 -21.02 0.72
N PHE A 205 10.21 -20.04 0.23
CA PHE A 205 11.44 -20.32 -0.53
C PHE A 205 12.66 -20.55 0.37
N ARG A 206 12.73 -19.85 1.48
CA ARG A 206 13.84 -19.91 2.41
C ARG A 206 13.57 -20.90 3.56
N GLU A 207 14.62 -21.42 4.16
CA GLU A 207 14.51 -22.08 5.45
C GLU A 207 13.82 -21.16 6.46
N ASN A 208 13.03 -21.69 7.41
CA ASN A 208 12.29 -20.92 8.41
C ASN A 208 11.41 -19.82 7.79
N SER A 209 10.63 -20.18 6.76
CA SER A 209 9.70 -19.26 6.07
C SER A 209 8.30 -19.84 5.82
N ARG A 210 7.93 -20.91 6.55
CA ARG A 210 6.60 -21.52 6.49
C ARG A 210 5.54 -20.53 6.96
N PHE A 211 4.36 -20.61 6.35
CA PHE A 211 3.23 -19.78 6.74
C PHE A 211 1.90 -20.50 6.55
N GLU A 212 0.91 -20.05 7.31
CA GLU A 212 -0.48 -20.50 7.22
C GLU A 212 -1.40 -19.34 7.55
N SER A 213 -2.49 -19.18 6.79
CA SER A 213 -3.49 -18.14 7.02
C SER A 213 -4.87 -18.59 6.58
N THR A 214 -5.86 -18.32 7.43
CA THR A 214 -7.29 -18.53 7.14
C THR A 214 -8.03 -17.21 7.31
N GLN A 215 -8.86 -16.86 6.33
CA GLN A 215 -9.64 -15.63 6.31
C GLN A 215 -11.13 -15.93 6.12
N PHE A 216 -11.96 -15.21 6.87
CA PHE A 216 -13.40 -15.14 6.72
C PHE A 216 -13.82 -13.70 6.48
N ASN A 217 -14.61 -13.44 5.44
CA ASN A 217 -15.14 -12.13 5.13
C ASN A 217 -16.63 -12.23 4.84
N LEU A 218 -17.41 -11.39 5.49
CA LEU A 218 -18.84 -11.21 5.24
C LEU A 218 -19.11 -9.73 4.96
N ARG A 219 -19.82 -9.46 3.87
CA ARG A 219 -20.23 -8.11 3.48
C ARG A 219 -21.69 -8.10 3.17
N GLY A 220 -22.38 -7.02 3.53
CA GLY A 220 -23.78 -6.85 3.25
C GLY A 220 -24.10 -5.41 2.86
N ASN A 221 -25.02 -5.25 1.91
CA ASN A 221 -25.64 -3.98 1.58
C ASN A 221 -27.16 -4.13 1.77
N TYR A 222 -27.78 -3.24 2.51
CA TYR A 222 -29.21 -3.16 2.67
C TYR A 222 -29.75 -1.83 2.14
N PHE A 223 -30.64 -1.88 1.20
CA PHE A 223 -31.22 -0.70 0.53
C PHE A 223 -32.52 -0.29 1.24
N LEU A 224 -32.42 0.64 2.19
CA LEU A 224 -33.56 1.21 2.91
C LEU A 224 -34.50 1.93 1.94
N SER A 225 -33.94 2.60 0.93
CA SER A 225 -34.63 3.28 -0.15
C SER A 225 -33.70 3.41 -1.36
N LYS A 226 -34.20 3.96 -2.49
CA LYS A 226 -33.36 4.31 -3.64
C LYS A 226 -32.26 5.34 -3.31
N LYS A 227 -32.39 6.06 -2.19
CA LYS A 227 -31.47 7.12 -1.76
C LYS A 227 -30.57 6.73 -0.60
N THR A 228 -30.91 5.65 0.14
CA THR A 228 -30.24 5.29 1.40
C THR A 228 -29.81 3.83 1.37
N LYS A 229 -28.51 3.61 1.53
CA LYS A 229 -27.89 2.29 1.64
C LYS A 229 -27.17 2.17 2.98
N LEU A 230 -27.37 1.05 3.65
CA LEU A 230 -26.58 0.61 4.80
C LEU A 230 -25.58 -0.44 4.34
N GLY A 231 -24.33 -0.29 4.71
CA GLY A 231 -23.26 -1.26 4.50
C GLY A 231 -22.89 -1.96 5.81
N PHE A 232 -22.52 -3.22 5.71
CA PHE A 232 -21.99 -4.02 6.80
C PHE A 232 -20.75 -4.78 6.32
N GLN A 233 -19.72 -4.85 7.17
CA GLN A 233 -18.49 -5.61 6.91
C GLN A 233 -18.08 -6.35 8.18
N PHE A 234 -17.69 -7.60 8.02
CA PHE A 234 -17.05 -8.41 9.06
C PHE A 234 -15.86 -9.14 8.45
N ASN A 235 -14.69 -9.03 9.08
CA ASN A 235 -13.47 -9.72 8.69
C ASN A 235 -12.89 -10.46 9.88
N SER A 236 -12.43 -11.67 9.65
CA SER A 236 -11.64 -12.43 10.62
C SER A 236 -10.45 -13.06 9.89
N THR A 237 -9.26 -12.93 10.45
CA THR A 237 -8.03 -13.53 9.95
C THR A 237 -7.33 -14.26 11.08
N ASN A 238 -7.00 -15.52 10.87
CA ASN A 238 -6.17 -16.32 11.76
C ASN A 238 -4.94 -16.80 10.98
N SER A 239 -3.76 -16.35 11.41
CA SER A 239 -2.46 -16.81 10.92
C SER A 239 -1.71 -17.45 12.10
N PRO A 240 -1.83 -18.77 12.29
CA PRO A 240 -1.23 -19.46 13.44
C PRO A 240 0.28 -19.64 13.27
N LEU A 241 0.81 -19.43 12.07
CA LEU A 241 2.20 -19.65 11.73
C LEU A 241 2.63 -18.69 10.62
N ALA A 242 3.69 -17.93 10.89
CA ALA A 242 4.49 -17.22 9.90
C ALA A 242 5.93 -17.15 10.42
N GLU A 243 6.85 -17.86 9.78
CA GLU A 243 8.25 -17.96 10.17
C GLU A 243 9.08 -16.86 9.50
N ASP A 244 10.07 -16.27 10.21
CA ASP A 244 10.97 -15.24 9.70
C ASP A 244 12.36 -15.78 9.44
N PRO A 245 12.82 -15.89 8.19
CA PRO A 245 14.15 -16.36 7.83
C PRO A 245 15.27 -15.36 8.17
N GLY A 246 14.95 -14.09 8.40
CA GLY A 246 15.90 -13.03 8.71
C GLY A 246 16.74 -12.55 7.53
N GLY A 247 17.48 -11.45 7.74
CA GLY A 247 18.37 -10.87 6.74
C GLY A 247 19.69 -11.62 6.61
N GLN A 248 20.26 -11.60 5.39
CA GLN A 248 21.55 -12.19 5.01
C GLN A 248 22.57 -11.10 4.70
N ASN A 249 23.87 -11.40 4.89
CA ASN A 249 24.95 -10.63 4.29
C ASN A 249 25.06 -10.95 2.78
N PHE A 250 25.89 -10.20 2.07
CA PHE A 250 26.04 -10.35 0.61
C PHE A 250 26.51 -11.75 0.21
N ASP A 251 27.47 -12.34 0.93
CA ASP A 251 28.02 -13.67 0.60
C ASP A 251 26.98 -14.78 0.78
N SER A 252 26.24 -14.78 1.89
CA SER A 252 25.11 -15.70 2.08
C SER A 252 24.02 -15.52 1.05
N PHE A 253 23.66 -14.29 0.74
CA PHE A 253 22.69 -13.97 -0.30
C PHE A 253 23.09 -14.52 -1.66
N LYS A 254 24.39 -14.42 -2.02
CA LYS A 254 24.91 -14.85 -3.32
C LYS A 254 25.05 -16.37 -3.41
N ASN A 255 25.60 -17.01 -2.36
CA ASN A 255 26.02 -18.39 -2.41
C ASN A 255 24.99 -19.39 -1.83
N SER A 256 24.11 -18.93 -0.96
CA SER A 256 23.10 -19.75 -0.27
C SER A 256 21.78 -18.95 -0.07
N PRO A 257 21.12 -18.51 -1.16
CA PRO A 257 19.97 -17.59 -1.09
C PRO A 257 18.78 -18.15 -0.32
N SER A 258 18.59 -19.47 -0.29
CA SER A 258 17.52 -20.14 0.47
C SER A 258 17.81 -20.30 1.95
N LYS A 259 19.05 -20.10 2.40
CA LYS A 259 19.42 -20.30 3.81
C LYS A 259 18.79 -19.22 4.69
N ALA A 260 18.22 -19.63 5.84
CA ALA A 260 17.84 -18.71 6.90
C ALA A 260 19.08 -18.24 7.67
N ARG A 261 18.94 -17.16 8.40
CA ARG A 261 19.91 -16.73 9.40
C ARG A 261 19.86 -17.70 10.59
N ASP A 262 20.99 -18.31 10.98
CA ASP A 262 21.07 -19.31 12.04
C ASP A 262 20.42 -18.81 13.35
N ARG A 263 20.61 -17.54 13.69
CA ARG A 263 19.99 -16.92 14.87
C ARG A 263 18.46 -16.86 14.78
N ASN A 264 17.88 -16.64 13.59
CA ASN A 264 16.43 -16.65 13.43
C ASN A 264 15.85 -18.06 13.62
N VAL A 265 16.56 -19.09 13.18
CA VAL A 265 16.20 -20.49 13.41
C VAL A 265 16.32 -20.84 14.90
N LEU A 266 17.45 -20.51 15.55
CA LEU A 266 17.70 -20.78 16.97
C LEU A 266 16.62 -20.14 17.86
N PHE A 267 16.28 -18.88 17.62
CA PHE A 267 15.28 -18.13 18.38
C PHE A 267 13.82 -18.41 17.93
N LYS A 268 13.63 -19.32 16.97
CA LYS A 268 12.32 -19.67 16.38
C LYS A 268 11.54 -18.43 15.94
N SER A 269 12.24 -17.54 15.21
CA SER A 269 11.69 -16.23 14.81
C SER A 269 10.48 -16.40 13.90
N GLY A 270 9.47 -15.59 14.16
CA GLY A 270 8.21 -15.61 13.44
C GLY A 270 7.08 -14.96 14.24
N GLU A 271 5.87 -15.02 13.70
CA GLU A 271 4.71 -14.40 14.33
C GLU A 271 3.42 -15.24 14.19
N LYS A 272 2.45 -14.88 15.02
CA LYS A 272 1.08 -15.42 15.01
C LYS A 272 0.11 -14.27 15.14
N ILE A 273 -0.94 -14.28 14.31
CA ILE A 273 -1.92 -13.21 14.25
C ILE A 273 -3.33 -13.79 14.37
N ASN A 274 -4.14 -13.11 15.19
CA ASN A 274 -5.57 -13.29 15.18
C ASN A 274 -6.19 -11.88 15.12
N HIS A 275 -6.94 -11.59 14.07
CA HIS A 275 -7.52 -10.30 13.79
C HIS A 275 -9.02 -10.42 13.51
N ILE A 276 -9.82 -9.56 14.13
CA ILE A 276 -11.26 -9.46 13.90
C ILE A 276 -11.60 -7.97 13.75
N LYS A 277 -12.42 -7.67 12.73
CA LYS A 277 -12.92 -6.32 12.48
C LYS A 277 -14.37 -6.35 12.05
N SER A 278 -15.17 -5.44 12.59
CA SER A 278 -16.56 -5.18 12.17
C SER A 278 -16.68 -3.71 11.79
N ALA A 279 -17.44 -3.43 10.74
CA ALA A 279 -17.74 -2.05 10.34
C ALA A 279 -19.15 -1.93 9.79
N MET A 280 -19.71 -0.74 9.94
CA MET A 280 -21.00 -0.34 9.38
C MET A 280 -20.85 1.01 8.70
N ASP A 281 -21.55 1.20 7.59
CA ASP A 281 -21.64 2.48 6.92
C ASP A 281 -23.07 2.81 6.48
N ILE A 282 -23.35 4.11 6.41
CA ILE A 282 -24.57 4.66 5.82
C ILE A 282 -24.21 5.60 4.70
N ASN A 283 -24.84 5.42 3.55
CA ASN A 283 -24.73 6.29 2.39
C ASN A 283 -26.10 6.82 2.03
N TYR A 284 -26.26 8.12 2.08
CA TYR A 284 -27.46 8.83 1.65
C TYR A 284 -27.12 9.76 0.48
N GLU A 285 -27.78 9.57 -0.65
CA GLU A 285 -27.61 10.45 -1.82
C GLU A 285 -28.98 10.90 -2.34
N ASN A 286 -29.17 12.21 -2.38
CA ASN A 286 -30.37 12.85 -2.88
C ASN A 286 -30.01 14.06 -3.74
N GLY A 287 -29.92 13.87 -5.07
CA GLY A 287 -29.60 14.93 -6.02
C GLY A 287 -28.30 15.66 -5.67
N ASN A 288 -28.42 16.80 -4.98
CA ASN A 288 -27.30 17.66 -4.67
C ASN A 288 -26.64 17.38 -3.32
N ILE A 289 -27.17 16.47 -2.51
CA ILE A 289 -26.67 16.15 -1.18
C ILE A 289 -26.19 14.71 -1.15
N LEU A 290 -24.93 14.52 -0.71
CA LEU A 290 -24.35 13.23 -0.37
C LEU A 290 -23.92 13.27 1.10
N PHE A 291 -24.48 12.38 1.91
CA PHE A 291 -24.02 12.13 3.28
C PHE A 291 -23.46 10.73 3.38
N LYS A 292 -22.29 10.61 3.97
CA LYS A 292 -21.69 9.32 4.33
C LYS A 292 -21.22 9.34 5.77
N SER A 293 -21.45 8.21 6.44
CA SER A 293 -20.96 7.98 7.79
C SER A 293 -20.52 6.53 7.91
N TYR A 294 -19.45 6.28 8.63
CA TYR A 294 -18.96 4.92 8.92
C TYR A 294 -18.49 4.81 10.35
N SER A 295 -18.59 3.59 10.90
CA SER A 295 -18.01 3.23 12.19
C SER A 295 -17.37 1.86 12.08
N PHE A 296 -16.29 1.64 12.80
CA PHE A 296 -15.64 0.33 12.87
C PHE A 296 -15.08 0.05 14.26
N ILE A 297 -14.96 -1.23 14.57
CA ILE A 297 -14.28 -1.75 15.77
C ILE A 297 -13.40 -2.92 15.35
N SER A 298 -12.22 -3.04 15.94
CA SER A 298 -11.27 -4.10 15.65
C SER A 298 -10.51 -4.56 16.89
N ASN A 299 -10.21 -5.85 16.93
CA ASN A 299 -9.28 -6.46 17.88
C ASN A 299 -8.20 -7.21 17.10
N ARG A 300 -6.94 -7.02 17.47
CA ARG A 300 -5.80 -7.74 16.92
C ARG A 300 -4.91 -8.27 18.03
N LYS A 301 -4.73 -9.58 18.05
CA LYS A 301 -3.73 -10.27 18.88
C LYS A 301 -2.54 -10.61 18.00
N PHE A 302 -1.38 -10.12 18.40
CA PHE A 302 -0.11 -10.33 17.70
C PHE A 302 0.89 -10.93 18.70
N ASN A 303 1.50 -12.04 18.33
CA ASN A 303 2.53 -12.71 19.12
C ASN A 303 3.72 -12.96 18.22
N ALA A 304 4.90 -12.45 18.59
CA ALA A 304 6.11 -12.62 17.80
C ALA A 304 7.28 -13.12 18.65
N LYS A 305 8.17 -13.87 17.99
CA LYS A 305 9.50 -14.23 18.48
C LYS A 305 10.53 -13.57 17.57
N LEU A 306 11.37 -12.74 18.16
CA LEU A 306 12.42 -11.97 17.48
C LEU A 306 13.78 -12.60 17.77
N PRO A 307 14.80 -12.43 16.89
CA PRO A 307 16.08 -13.13 16.98
C PRO A 307 17.05 -12.51 17.99
N PHE A 308 16.54 -12.15 19.19
CA PHE A 308 17.36 -11.63 20.30
C PHE A 308 16.72 -11.97 21.65
N ASN A 309 17.56 -12.05 22.70
CA ASN A 309 17.14 -12.49 24.03
C ASN A 309 16.25 -11.45 24.72
N PHE A 310 16.78 -10.26 25.04
CA PHE A 310 16.09 -9.27 25.87
C PHE A 310 14.88 -8.65 25.15
N GLY A 311 13.67 -8.93 25.66
CA GLY A 311 12.42 -8.44 25.05
C GLY A 311 12.08 -9.08 23.70
N GLY A 312 12.72 -10.21 23.34
CA GLY A 312 12.55 -10.85 22.03
C GLY A 312 11.24 -11.59 21.85
N ILE A 313 10.47 -11.88 22.91
CA ILE A 313 9.09 -12.36 22.78
C ILE A 313 8.13 -11.19 23.02
N VAL A 314 7.30 -10.92 22.01
CA VAL A 314 6.31 -9.83 22.02
C VAL A 314 4.90 -10.41 22.04
N ASN A 315 4.08 -9.97 23.01
CA ASN A 315 2.66 -10.21 23.04
C ASN A 315 1.94 -8.86 23.00
N LEU A 316 1.12 -8.64 21.98
CA LEU A 316 0.35 -7.43 21.79
C LEU A 316 -1.13 -7.78 21.63
N ASN A 317 -1.99 -7.14 22.43
CA ASN A 317 -3.42 -7.18 22.24
C ASN A 317 -3.91 -5.75 21.98
N ARG A 318 -4.24 -5.46 20.74
CA ARG A 318 -4.65 -4.16 20.21
C ARG A 318 -6.15 -4.10 20.03
N ASN A 319 -6.79 -3.12 20.64
CA ASN A 319 -8.18 -2.76 20.36
C ASN A 319 -8.20 -1.37 19.74
N TYR A 320 -8.93 -1.19 18.63
CA TYR A 320 -9.12 0.12 18.04
C TYR A 320 -10.49 0.25 17.41
N TYR A 321 -11.01 1.46 17.43
CA TYR A 321 -12.29 1.82 16.85
C TYR A 321 -12.22 3.22 16.26
N GLY A 322 -13.13 3.50 15.35
CA GLY A 322 -13.22 4.82 14.75
C GLY A 322 -14.57 5.08 14.13
N HIS A 323 -14.81 6.36 13.93
CA HIS A 323 -15.98 6.89 13.27
C HIS A 323 -15.60 8.06 12.38
N GLY A 324 -16.23 8.17 11.23
CA GLY A 324 -16.07 9.32 10.35
C GLY A 324 -17.35 9.63 9.62
N SER A 325 -17.59 10.91 9.42
CA SER A 325 -18.78 11.39 8.69
C SER A 325 -18.42 12.56 7.80
N TYR A 326 -19.09 12.67 6.66
CA TYR A 326 -19.00 13.84 5.83
C TYR A 326 -20.29 14.12 5.07
N LEU A 327 -20.52 15.40 4.85
CA LEU A 327 -21.61 15.94 4.04
C LEU A 327 -21.04 16.67 2.85
N THR A 328 -21.50 16.32 1.64
CA THR A 328 -21.16 17.01 0.39
C THR A 328 -22.41 17.65 -0.17
N LYS A 329 -22.34 18.93 -0.49
CA LYS A 329 -23.40 19.68 -1.19
C LYS A 329 -22.91 20.10 -2.56
N LYS A 330 -23.67 19.76 -3.60
CA LYS A 330 -23.47 20.25 -4.97
C LYS A 330 -24.37 21.48 -5.15
N SER A 331 -23.82 22.58 -5.66
CA SER A 331 -24.57 23.79 -5.98
C SER A 331 -24.14 24.35 -7.33
N LYS A 332 -25.08 24.99 -8.04
CA LYS A 332 -24.84 25.55 -9.37
C LYS A 332 -25.08 27.06 -9.33
N GLY A 333 -24.06 27.83 -9.67
CA GLY A 333 -24.13 29.24 -10.01
C GLY A 333 -24.26 29.46 -11.52
N ASN A 334 -24.28 30.71 -12.00
CA ASN A 334 -24.49 31.04 -13.42
C ASN A 334 -23.56 30.30 -14.39
N LYS A 335 -22.28 30.12 -14.07
CA LYS A 335 -21.29 29.41 -14.89
C LYS A 335 -20.37 28.51 -14.07
N MET A 336 -20.66 28.33 -12.79
CA MET A 336 -19.81 27.60 -11.84
C MET A 336 -20.58 26.44 -11.22
N LEU A 337 -19.89 25.33 -11.03
CA LEU A 337 -20.35 24.20 -10.23
C LEU A 337 -19.48 24.11 -8.99
N PHE A 338 -20.10 24.08 -7.82
CA PHE A 338 -19.46 23.95 -6.52
C PHE A 338 -19.78 22.57 -5.95
N LYS A 339 -18.76 21.94 -5.33
CA LYS A 339 -18.93 20.77 -4.47
C LYS A 339 -18.22 21.05 -3.16
N SER A 340 -18.99 21.52 -2.19
CA SER A 340 -18.52 21.83 -0.85
C SER A 340 -18.68 20.62 0.05
N GLN A 341 -17.64 20.22 0.74
CA GLN A 341 -17.64 19.08 1.66
C GLN A 341 -17.09 19.49 3.03
N ILE A 342 -17.83 19.14 4.07
CA ILE A 342 -17.36 19.20 5.45
C ILE A 342 -17.41 17.81 6.06
N GLY A 343 -16.40 17.47 6.86
CA GLY A 343 -16.37 16.17 7.52
C GLY A 343 -15.44 16.14 8.70
N TYR A 344 -15.55 15.06 9.47
CA TYR A 344 -14.70 14.77 10.62
C TYR A 344 -14.38 13.29 10.71
N ASP A 345 -13.29 12.97 11.41
CA ASP A 345 -12.88 11.61 11.75
C ASP A 345 -12.44 11.56 13.21
N ILE A 346 -12.86 10.52 13.93
CA ILE A 346 -12.47 10.24 15.32
C ILE A 346 -11.93 8.81 15.35
N ALA A 347 -10.83 8.58 16.05
CA ALA A 347 -10.33 7.22 16.23
C ALA A 347 -9.65 7.08 17.60
N SER A 348 -9.69 5.87 18.15
CA SER A 348 -9.01 5.50 19.37
C SER A 348 -8.41 4.10 19.25
N GLN A 349 -7.24 3.94 19.86
CA GLN A 349 -6.49 2.68 19.93
C GLN A 349 -5.98 2.48 21.33
N SER A 350 -6.01 1.23 21.82
CA SER A 350 -5.41 0.80 23.07
C SER A 350 -4.69 -0.52 22.88
N ASP A 351 -3.41 -0.51 23.15
CA ASP A 351 -2.49 -1.64 23.00
C ASP A 351 -2.06 -2.11 24.40
N LYS A 352 -2.32 -3.36 24.74
CA LYS A 352 -1.71 -4.04 25.88
C LYS A 352 -0.48 -4.78 25.37
N ARG A 353 0.71 -4.27 25.67
CA ARG A 353 1.98 -4.82 25.21
C ARG A 353 2.72 -5.45 26.37
N LYS A 354 3.19 -6.70 26.14
CA LYS A 354 4.10 -7.42 27.05
C LYS A 354 5.32 -7.90 26.26
N ARG A 355 6.50 -7.83 26.84
CA ARG A 355 7.69 -8.43 26.30
C ARG A 355 8.34 -9.36 27.33
N TYR A 356 9.01 -10.38 26.82
CA TYR A 356 9.72 -11.37 27.62
C TYR A 356 11.07 -11.68 26.98
N LYS A 357 12.00 -12.21 27.76
CA LYS A 357 13.20 -12.80 27.20
C LYS A 357 12.83 -13.91 26.22
N ASN A 358 13.59 -14.01 25.13
CA ASN A 358 13.51 -15.12 24.20
C ASN A 358 14.75 -16.01 24.44
N ASP A 359 14.59 -17.08 25.21
CA ASP A 359 15.66 -18.00 25.51
C ASP A 359 15.66 -19.14 24.49
N GLU A 360 16.31 -18.89 23.32
CA GLU A 360 16.40 -19.81 22.19
C GLU A 360 15.01 -20.37 21.76
N GLY A 361 14.04 -19.47 21.63
CA GLY A 361 12.67 -19.81 21.25
C GLY A 361 11.74 -20.16 22.42
N ASN A 362 12.23 -20.17 23.67
CA ASN A 362 11.44 -20.37 24.88
C ASN A 362 11.19 -19.04 25.59
N ARG A 363 10.05 -18.96 26.28
CA ARG A 363 9.69 -17.75 27.00
C ARG A 363 10.37 -17.70 28.36
N GLY A 364 11.23 -16.70 28.56
CA GLY A 364 11.88 -16.38 29.85
C GLY A 364 11.11 -15.31 30.63
N ASP A 365 11.84 -14.56 31.46
CA ASP A 365 11.31 -13.51 32.33
C ASP A 365 10.64 -12.37 31.54
N LYS A 366 9.66 -11.74 32.19
CA LYS A 366 9.05 -10.52 31.67
C LYS A 366 10.06 -9.37 31.69
N THR A 367 10.10 -8.58 30.63
CA THR A 367 11.01 -7.43 30.47
C THR A 367 10.27 -6.11 30.25
N LEU A 368 8.96 -6.17 29.93
CA LEU A 368 8.11 -5.00 29.74
C LEU A 368 6.64 -5.39 29.85
N GLU A 369 5.84 -4.53 30.47
CA GLU A 369 4.38 -4.56 30.43
C GLU A 369 3.86 -3.13 30.44
N GLN A 370 3.10 -2.74 29.41
CA GLN A 370 2.57 -1.37 29.32
C GLN A 370 1.22 -1.33 28.59
N ILE A 371 0.48 -0.26 28.82
CA ILE A 371 -0.74 0.10 28.07
C ILE A 371 -0.41 1.33 27.24
N GLU A 372 -0.50 1.19 25.92
CA GLU A 372 -0.28 2.28 24.97
C GLU A 372 -1.63 2.76 24.45
N SER A 373 -1.85 4.07 24.37
CA SER A 373 -3.10 4.66 23.90
C SER A 373 -2.85 5.72 22.84
N PHE A 374 -3.66 5.71 21.81
CA PHE A 374 -3.69 6.72 20.76
C PHE A 374 -5.13 7.20 20.58
N GLN A 375 -5.35 8.50 20.61
CA GLN A 375 -6.63 9.13 20.33
C GLN A 375 -6.44 10.21 19.28
N SER A 376 -7.31 10.27 18.28
CA SER A 376 -7.27 11.28 17.24
C SER A 376 -8.64 11.87 16.98
N PHE A 377 -8.65 13.17 16.70
CA PHE A 377 -9.78 13.91 16.17
C PHE A 377 -9.31 14.79 15.02
N GLY A 378 -10.01 14.74 13.89
CA GLY A 378 -9.73 15.57 12.74
C GLY A 378 -11.01 16.17 12.15
N ILE A 379 -10.98 17.44 11.77
CA ILE A 379 -12.06 18.12 11.05
C ILE A 379 -11.52 18.75 9.79
N TYR A 380 -12.28 18.69 8.70
CA TYR A 380 -11.85 19.20 7.41
C TYR A 380 -12.97 19.83 6.59
N PHE A 381 -12.56 20.75 5.72
CA PHE A 381 -13.39 21.36 4.69
C PHE A 381 -12.69 21.26 3.33
N ILE A 382 -13.43 20.84 2.30
CA ILE A 382 -12.93 20.73 0.93
C ILE A 382 -13.91 21.43 -0.01
N GLU A 383 -13.38 22.24 -0.91
CA GLU A 383 -14.15 22.92 -1.97
C GLU A 383 -13.62 22.53 -3.34
N ASN A 384 -14.51 22.15 -4.24
CA ASN A 384 -14.21 21.88 -5.64
C ASN A 384 -15.07 22.83 -6.51
N ILE A 385 -14.42 23.64 -7.33
CA ILE A 385 -15.04 24.62 -8.19
C ILE A 385 -14.74 24.24 -9.65
N SER A 386 -15.75 24.13 -10.47
CA SER A 386 -15.60 23.94 -11.93
C SER A 386 -16.16 25.13 -12.67
N PHE A 387 -15.35 25.74 -13.54
CA PHE A 387 -15.70 26.89 -14.33
C PHE A 387 -15.14 26.76 -15.76
N GLY A 388 -16.00 26.49 -16.73
CA GLY A 388 -15.61 26.25 -18.12
C GLY A 388 -14.55 25.15 -18.25
N LYS A 389 -13.36 25.51 -18.73
CA LYS A 389 -12.21 24.59 -18.85
C LYS A 389 -11.40 24.43 -17.58
N PHE A 390 -11.68 25.22 -16.54
CA PHE A 390 -10.91 25.27 -15.30
C PHE A 390 -11.58 24.47 -14.19
N LYS A 391 -10.76 23.82 -13.37
CA LYS A 391 -11.18 23.24 -12.10
C LYS A 391 -10.20 23.63 -11.01
N LEU A 392 -10.75 24.08 -9.89
CA LEU A 392 -10.02 24.38 -8.67
C LEU A 392 -10.45 23.40 -7.58
N ASN A 393 -9.51 22.85 -6.87
CA ASN A 393 -9.71 22.04 -5.67
C ASN A 393 -8.93 22.69 -4.54
N GLY A 394 -9.53 22.83 -3.38
CA GLY A 394 -8.83 23.35 -2.22
C GLY A 394 -9.46 22.86 -0.93
N GLY A 395 -8.70 22.95 0.16
CA GLY A 395 -9.23 22.57 1.46
C GLY A 395 -8.22 22.70 2.58
N ILE A 396 -8.76 22.57 3.79
CA ILE A 396 -8.01 22.66 5.04
C ILE A 396 -8.49 21.57 6.00
N ARG A 397 -7.57 21.03 6.79
CA ARG A 397 -7.85 20.08 7.86
C ARG A 397 -7.01 20.42 9.08
N TRP A 398 -7.60 20.27 10.23
CA TRP A 398 -6.93 20.28 11.51
C TRP A 398 -7.07 18.94 12.20
N ASP A 399 -5.96 18.40 12.70
CA ASP A 399 -5.90 17.15 13.47
C ASP A 399 -5.27 17.40 14.83
N ASN A 400 -5.80 16.71 15.83
CA ASN A 400 -5.26 16.66 17.18
C ASN A 400 -5.11 15.20 17.59
N ASN A 401 -3.90 14.81 17.97
CA ASN A 401 -3.53 13.44 18.34
C ASN A 401 -2.97 13.45 19.76
N PHE A 402 -3.46 12.56 20.60
CA PHE A 402 -2.98 12.35 21.96
C PHE A 402 -2.44 10.92 22.09
N LEU A 403 -1.20 10.80 22.50
CA LEU A 403 -0.49 9.54 22.66
C LEU A 403 -0.05 9.42 24.13
N LYS A 404 -0.26 8.23 24.72
CA LYS A 404 0.08 7.94 26.10
C LYS A 404 0.62 6.52 26.20
N VAL A 405 1.68 6.36 26.98
CA VAL A 405 2.17 5.07 27.48
C VAL A 405 2.02 5.07 29.00
N ASP A 406 1.46 4.00 29.55
CA ASP A 406 1.26 3.76 30.97
C ASP A 406 2.00 2.48 31.33
N ASP A 407 3.16 2.61 31.96
CA ASP A 407 4.01 1.50 32.36
C ASP A 407 3.37 0.69 33.49
N LYS A 408 3.41 -0.63 33.34
CA LYS A 408 2.90 -1.60 34.33
C LYS A 408 4.02 -2.53 34.84
N PHE A 409 5.26 -2.31 34.38
CA PHE A 409 6.43 -3.06 34.81
C PHE A 409 7.42 -2.15 35.54
N ILE A 410 6.98 -1.59 36.63
CA ILE A 410 7.68 -0.55 37.40
C ILE A 410 8.92 -1.02 38.18
N SER A 411 9.27 -2.30 38.12
CA SER A 411 10.43 -2.85 38.82
C SER A 411 11.80 -2.34 38.31
N ASN A 412 11.81 -1.79 37.08
CA ASN A 412 12.99 -1.16 36.46
C ASN A 412 12.91 0.36 36.38
N GLY A 413 11.91 0.99 37.01
CA GLY A 413 11.56 2.40 36.92
C GLY A 413 10.19 2.61 36.31
N ASP A 414 9.69 3.86 36.30
CA ASP A 414 8.44 4.25 35.66
C ASP A 414 8.75 4.91 34.30
N ASP A 415 8.49 4.18 33.21
CA ASP A 415 8.71 4.60 31.84
C ASP A 415 7.44 5.21 31.20
N SER A 416 6.46 5.63 32.00
CA SER A 416 5.23 6.25 31.54
C SER A 416 5.48 7.62 30.89
N GLY A 417 4.66 7.98 29.91
CA GLY A 417 4.75 9.27 29.26
C GLY A 417 3.55 9.57 28.38
N ASN A 418 3.42 10.83 27.98
CA ASN A 418 2.39 11.25 27.03
C ASN A 418 2.86 12.43 26.18
N ILE A 419 2.29 12.54 24.98
CA ILE A 419 2.54 13.65 24.07
C ILE A 419 1.26 14.03 23.33
N LYS A 420 1.08 15.34 23.11
CA LYS A 420 0.00 15.89 22.29
C LYS A 420 0.58 16.47 21.01
N LEU A 421 0.14 15.96 19.86
CA LEU A 421 0.63 16.34 18.55
C LEU A 421 -0.53 16.90 17.72
N SER A 422 -0.44 18.17 17.34
CA SER A 422 -1.44 18.82 16.47
C SER A 422 -0.83 19.15 15.12
N ALA A 423 -1.61 19.03 14.06
CA ALA A 423 -1.16 19.32 12.71
C ALA A 423 -2.25 19.98 11.86
N TRP A 424 -1.82 20.91 11.01
CA TRP A 424 -2.63 21.48 9.94
C TRP A 424 -2.20 20.92 8.59
N SER A 425 -3.18 20.49 7.82
CA SER A 425 -2.99 20.06 6.42
C SER A 425 -3.81 20.93 5.50
N ASN A 426 -3.27 21.28 4.35
CA ASN A 426 -3.98 22.02 3.34
C ASN A 426 -3.61 21.53 1.94
N GLU A 427 -4.46 21.84 0.98
CA GLU A 427 -4.24 21.52 -0.42
C GLU A 427 -4.88 22.62 -1.27
N ILE A 428 -4.19 23.00 -2.34
CA ILE A 428 -4.74 23.77 -3.43
C ILE A 428 -4.29 23.14 -4.74
N GLY A 429 -5.23 22.82 -5.59
CA GLY A 429 -5.00 22.18 -6.88
C GLY A 429 -5.77 22.89 -7.97
N PHE A 430 -5.16 22.97 -9.13
CA PHE A 430 -5.72 23.62 -10.32
C PHE A 430 -5.57 22.68 -11.51
N SER A 431 -6.61 22.54 -12.33
CA SER A 431 -6.51 21.84 -13.62
C SER A 431 -7.17 22.63 -14.73
N TYR A 432 -6.55 22.56 -15.91
CA TYR A 432 -7.00 23.21 -17.14
C TYR A 432 -7.23 22.17 -18.24
N LYS A 433 -8.44 22.14 -18.78
CA LYS A 433 -8.83 21.25 -19.89
C LYS A 433 -8.24 21.78 -21.20
N ILE A 434 -7.27 21.03 -21.77
CA ILE A 434 -6.60 21.36 -23.05
C ILE A 434 -7.40 20.81 -24.23
N LEU A 435 -7.75 19.51 -24.14
CA LEU A 435 -8.55 18.77 -25.11
C LEU A 435 -9.69 18.05 -24.38
N GLU A 436 -10.53 17.34 -25.12
CA GLU A 436 -11.66 16.61 -24.59
C GLU A 436 -11.20 15.59 -23.56
N ARG A 437 -10.87 15.26 -22.71
CA ARG A 437 -10.34 14.28 -21.73
C ARG A 437 -8.83 14.46 -21.48
N SER A 438 -8.32 15.68 -21.69
CA SER A 438 -6.90 15.97 -21.47
C SER A 438 -6.73 17.23 -20.64
N TYR A 439 -5.88 17.15 -19.60
CA TYR A 439 -5.74 18.20 -18.60
C TYR A 439 -4.28 18.42 -18.21
N LEU A 440 -3.90 19.69 -18.11
CA LEU A 440 -2.74 20.11 -17.33
C LEU A 440 -3.19 20.36 -15.90
N PHE A 441 -2.36 20.01 -14.93
CA PHE A 441 -2.67 20.28 -13.54
C PHE A 441 -1.46 20.70 -12.74
N PHE A 442 -1.73 21.47 -11.70
CA PHE A 442 -0.79 21.81 -10.63
C PHE A 442 -1.47 21.51 -9.29
N ASN A 443 -0.68 21.02 -8.33
CA ASN A 443 -1.12 20.82 -6.94
C ASN A 443 -0.02 21.27 -5.98
N SER A 444 -0.42 21.96 -4.93
CA SER A 444 0.44 22.29 -3.78
C SER A 444 -0.29 21.84 -2.50
N SER A 445 0.41 21.08 -1.66
CA SER A 445 -0.20 20.53 -0.46
C SER A 445 0.77 20.38 0.70
N LYS A 446 0.23 20.45 1.93
CA LYS A 446 0.93 20.15 3.18
C LYS A 446 0.30 18.95 3.84
N SER A 447 1.14 18.06 4.35
CA SER A 447 0.75 16.85 5.06
C SER A 447 1.65 16.59 6.26
N TYR A 448 1.25 15.62 7.05
CA TYR A 448 2.00 15.20 8.23
C TYR A 448 1.96 13.71 8.46
N GLU A 449 2.90 13.22 9.26
CA GLU A 449 2.96 11.86 9.81
C GLU A 449 3.35 11.95 11.29
N THR A 450 2.57 11.29 12.17
CA THR A 450 2.90 11.18 13.58
C THR A 450 3.81 9.98 13.83
N PRO A 451 4.66 9.99 14.88
CA PRO A 451 5.22 8.75 15.40
C PRO A 451 4.10 7.78 15.79
N THR A 452 4.37 6.46 15.67
CA THR A 452 3.50 5.41 16.19
C THR A 452 3.75 5.16 17.67
N LEU A 453 2.82 4.44 18.31
CA LEU A 453 3.02 3.98 19.68
C LEU A 453 4.27 3.10 19.84
N SER A 454 4.58 2.25 18.85
CA SER A 454 5.77 1.40 18.86
C SER A 454 7.08 2.18 18.68
N GLU A 455 7.08 3.29 17.97
CA GLU A 455 8.25 4.17 17.80
C GLU A 455 8.50 4.98 19.07
N LEU A 456 7.45 5.46 19.73
CA LEU A 456 7.53 6.18 21.00
C LEU A 456 7.91 5.28 22.19
N SER A 457 7.62 3.98 22.12
CA SER A 457 7.97 3.02 23.19
C SER A 457 9.39 2.46 23.07
N ALA A 458 10.23 3.03 22.23
CA ALA A 458 11.61 2.64 21.99
C ALA A 458 12.55 3.86 22.20
N ASN A 459 12.75 4.26 23.45
CA ASN A 459 13.68 5.35 23.78
C ASN A 459 15.12 4.87 23.56
N PRO A 460 15.92 5.58 22.75
CA PRO A 460 17.33 5.24 22.55
C PRO A 460 18.24 5.64 23.72
N ILE A 461 17.73 6.45 24.66
CA ILE A 461 18.47 6.92 25.83
C ILE A 461 18.01 6.10 27.04
N GLY A 462 18.94 5.48 27.74
CA GLY A 462 18.68 4.67 28.93
C GLY A 462 18.20 3.25 28.64
N THR A 463 17.44 2.65 29.54
CA THR A 463 17.00 1.24 29.49
C THR A 463 15.78 0.98 28.61
N GLY A 464 15.18 2.01 28.05
CA GLY A 464 13.93 1.96 27.28
C GLY A 464 12.99 3.10 27.64
N GLY A 465 11.70 2.87 27.55
CA GLY A 465 10.67 3.82 27.94
C GLY A 465 10.14 4.72 26.81
N PHE A 466 9.43 5.76 27.22
CA PHE A 466 8.77 6.68 26.32
C PHE A 466 9.77 7.68 25.71
N ASN A 467 9.79 7.77 24.36
CA ASN A 467 10.63 8.69 23.61
C ASN A 467 9.84 9.97 23.28
N ASP A 468 9.87 10.97 24.15
CA ASP A 468 9.21 12.26 24.03
C ASP A 468 9.91 13.24 23.06
N LEU A 469 11.10 12.89 22.56
CA LEU A 469 11.87 13.70 21.63
C LEU A 469 11.33 13.61 20.18
N LEU A 470 10.50 12.60 19.89
CA LEU A 470 9.93 12.42 18.56
C LEU A 470 8.84 13.46 18.26
N ASN A 471 8.99 14.12 17.12
CA ASN A 471 8.07 15.13 16.61
C ASN A 471 7.34 14.65 15.35
N VAL A 472 6.27 15.38 15.01
CA VAL A 472 5.52 15.19 13.77
C VAL A 472 6.41 15.47 12.56
N GLN A 473 6.53 14.50 11.67
CA GLN A 473 7.08 14.71 10.34
C GLN A 473 6.12 15.58 9.53
N LYS A 474 6.61 16.61 8.84
CA LYS A 474 5.83 17.50 7.97
C LYS A 474 6.37 17.43 6.55
N ALA A 475 5.47 17.43 5.57
CA ALA A 475 5.84 17.44 4.17
C ALA A 475 5.09 18.53 3.39
N LYS A 476 5.84 19.23 2.51
CA LYS A 476 5.29 20.15 1.50
C LYS A 476 5.50 19.53 0.14
N ASN A 477 4.41 19.28 -0.58
CA ASN A 477 4.42 18.62 -1.88
C ASN A 477 3.96 19.58 -2.97
N TYR A 478 4.65 19.54 -4.12
CA TYR A 478 4.30 20.26 -5.34
C TYR A 478 4.30 19.28 -6.50
N ASP A 479 3.18 19.20 -7.21
CA ASP A 479 3.01 18.38 -8.40
C ASP A 479 2.67 19.26 -9.60
N PHE A 480 3.28 18.96 -10.73
CA PHE A 480 2.87 19.47 -12.02
C PHE A 480 2.75 18.32 -13.01
N GLY A 481 1.64 18.22 -13.72
CA GLY A 481 1.41 17.08 -14.60
C GLY A 481 0.47 17.32 -15.77
N LEU A 482 0.60 16.41 -16.73
CA LEU A 482 -0.27 16.28 -17.89
C LEU A 482 -0.97 14.93 -17.81
N LYS A 483 -2.28 14.92 -17.98
CA LYS A 483 -3.11 13.74 -18.22
C LYS A 483 -3.74 13.84 -19.59
N PHE A 484 -3.56 12.82 -20.40
CA PHE A 484 -4.09 12.72 -21.74
C PHE A 484 -4.83 11.41 -21.91
N LYS A 485 -6.01 11.44 -22.50
CA LYS A 485 -6.78 10.24 -22.81
C LYS A 485 -7.46 10.38 -24.17
N SER A 486 -7.26 9.37 -24.99
CA SER A 486 -7.94 9.15 -26.25
C SER A 486 -8.62 7.78 -26.26
N GLU A 487 -9.18 7.37 -27.38
CA GLU A 487 -9.82 6.04 -27.51
C GLU A 487 -8.84 4.87 -27.37
N SER A 488 -7.61 5.05 -27.79
CA SER A 488 -6.59 3.99 -27.76
C SER A 488 -5.45 4.25 -26.78
N THR A 489 -5.29 5.48 -26.30
CA THR A 489 -4.14 5.88 -25.47
C THR A 489 -4.58 6.57 -24.20
N ASP A 490 -4.01 6.14 -23.08
CA ASP A 490 -4.09 6.79 -21.79
C ASP A 490 -2.66 7.09 -21.32
N PHE A 491 -2.35 8.36 -21.11
CA PHE A 491 -1.00 8.81 -20.79
C PHE A 491 -1.03 9.83 -19.65
N SER A 492 -0.13 9.66 -18.70
CA SER A 492 0.14 10.69 -17.71
C SER A 492 1.63 10.86 -17.47
N ILE A 493 2.06 12.10 -17.30
CA ILE A 493 3.40 12.47 -16.83
C ILE A 493 3.26 13.46 -15.69
N VAL A 494 3.99 13.23 -14.61
CA VAL A 494 3.98 14.06 -13.41
C VAL A 494 5.40 14.31 -12.95
N GLY A 495 5.78 15.59 -12.84
CA GLY A 495 6.95 16.03 -12.09
C GLY A 495 6.53 16.41 -10.68
N PHE A 496 7.32 16.04 -9.68
CA PHE A 496 7.03 16.38 -8.29
C PHE A 496 8.26 16.79 -7.51
N VAL A 497 8.03 17.62 -6.48
CA VAL A 497 9.02 17.99 -5.46
C VAL A 497 8.37 17.91 -4.09
N VAL A 498 9.00 17.19 -3.16
CA VAL A 498 8.56 17.09 -1.77
C VAL A 498 9.70 17.52 -0.85
N ASN A 499 9.44 18.51 -0.01
CA ASN A 499 10.32 18.92 1.09
C ASN A 499 9.75 18.35 2.39
N THR A 500 10.55 17.58 3.13
CA THR A 500 10.16 17.03 4.44
C THR A 500 11.00 17.64 5.53
N GLU A 501 10.36 17.93 6.66
CA GLU A 501 11.00 18.35 7.91
C GLU A 501 10.69 17.27 8.97
N ASN A 502 11.66 16.98 9.87
CA ASN A 502 11.55 15.98 10.92
C ASN A 502 11.22 14.57 10.38
N ASP A 503 11.88 14.13 9.30
CA ASP A 503 11.66 12.79 8.73
C ASP A 503 11.99 11.71 9.77
N LEU A 504 11.07 10.79 10.04
CA LEU A 504 11.24 9.72 11.03
C LEU A 504 12.14 8.63 10.45
N VAL A 505 13.28 8.40 11.09
CA VAL A 505 14.31 7.48 10.61
C VAL A 505 14.61 6.39 11.63
N PRO A 506 14.63 5.11 11.22
CA PRO A 506 15.05 4.00 12.07
C PRO A 506 16.56 3.89 12.13
N PHE A 507 17.10 3.49 13.29
CA PHE A 507 18.49 3.13 13.49
C PHE A 507 18.62 2.01 14.53
N GLU A 508 19.77 1.35 14.58
CA GLU A 508 20.09 0.34 15.58
C GLU A 508 21.26 0.84 16.45
N LEU A 509 21.24 0.53 17.73
CA LEU A 509 22.37 0.74 18.65
C LEU A 509 23.22 -0.53 18.73
N GLU A 510 24.54 -0.39 18.86
CA GLU A 510 25.46 -1.51 18.97
C GLU A 510 25.16 -2.38 20.21
N GLU A 511 24.74 -1.74 21.30
CA GLU A 511 24.35 -2.39 22.56
C GLU A 511 23.07 -3.25 22.43
N PHE A 512 22.23 -2.95 21.43
CA PHE A 512 20.94 -3.63 21.19
C PHE A 512 20.80 -4.12 19.74
N PRO A 513 21.66 -5.04 19.25
CA PRO A 513 21.67 -5.46 17.85
C PRO A 513 20.36 -6.17 17.47
N GLY A 514 19.69 -5.63 16.45
CA GLY A 514 18.40 -6.10 15.94
C GLY A 514 17.19 -5.41 16.59
N ARG A 515 17.39 -4.50 17.54
CA ARG A 515 16.35 -3.62 18.07
C ARG A 515 16.38 -2.30 17.30
N THR A 516 15.24 -1.91 16.76
CA THR A 516 15.10 -0.63 16.03
C THR A 516 14.68 0.48 16.99
N PHE A 517 15.37 1.60 16.90
CA PHE A 517 15.05 2.88 17.54
C PHE A 517 14.73 3.91 16.47
N TYR A 518 14.18 5.06 16.87
CA TYR A 518 13.75 6.11 15.96
C TYR A 518 14.23 7.48 16.40
N GLN A 519 14.55 8.31 15.42
CA GLN A 519 14.83 9.73 15.61
C GLN A 519 14.27 10.55 14.43
N ASN A 520 14.16 11.87 14.61
CA ASN A 520 13.80 12.75 13.51
C ASN A 520 15.09 13.15 12.75
N ALA A 521 15.15 12.88 11.44
CA ALA A 521 16.12 13.52 10.55
C ALA A 521 15.75 14.99 10.37
N GLY A 522 16.71 15.86 10.11
CA GLY A 522 16.47 17.30 9.94
C GLY A 522 15.55 17.59 8.76
N LYS A 523 16.05 17.41 7.53
CA LYS A 523 15.29 17.68 6.30
C LYS A 523 15.60 16.65 5.22
N THR A 524 14.60 16.34 4.39
CA THR A 524 14.82 15.57 3.16
C THR A 524 14.20 16.26 1.96
N LEU A 525 14.83 16.09 0.79
CA LEU A 525 14.36 16.62 -0.48
C LEU A 525 14.13 15.46 -1.44
N ARG A 526 12.90 15.33 -1.92
CA ARG A 526 12.48 14.26 -2.83
C ARG A 526 11.98 14.88 -4.13
N LYS A 527 12.67 14.59 -5.24
CA LYS A 527 12.31 15.06 -6.58
C LYS A 527 12.18 13.88 -7.52
N GLY A 528 11.22 13.93 -8.43
CA GLY A 528 11.08 12.84 -9.38
C GLY A 528 10.14 13.13 -10.54
N ILE A 529 10.12 12.16 -11.46
CA ILE A 529 9.21 12.13 -12.61
C ILE A 529 8.55 10.76 -12.65
N GLU A 530 7.23 10.75 -12.83
CA GLU A 530 6.39 9.58 -12.95
C GLU A 530 5.73 9.58 -14.32
N ILE A 531 5.83 8.47 -15.06
CA ILE A 531 5.23 8.28 -16.39
C ILE A 531 4.36 7.02 -16.34
N ASP A 532 3.13 7.12 -16.84
CA ASP A 532 2.21 6.00 -17.10
C ASP A 532 1.69 6.14 -18.52
N PHE A 533 2.05 5.20 -19.37
CA PHE A 533 1.64 5.14 -20.76
C PHE A 533 0.95 3.82 -21.04
N ASN A 534 -0.31 3.87 -21.44
CA ASN A 534 -1.13 2.72 -21.76
C ASN A 534 -1.69 2.90 -23.17
N HIS A 535 -1.37 1.97 -24.07
CA HIS A 535 -1.76 2.04 -25.47
C HIS A 535 -2.32 0.73 -25.99
N ARG A 536 -3.50 0.80 -26.60
CA ARG A 536 -4.14 -0.32 -27.29
C ARG A 536 -3.60 -0.37 -28.71
N LEU A 537 -2.69 -1.29 -29.00
CA LEU A 537 -2.10 -1.50 -30.33
C LEU A 537 -3.15 -1.95 -31.35
N ASN A 538 -4.05 -2.82 -30.93
CA ASN A 538 -5.23 -3.27 -31.67
C ASN A 538 -6.24 -3.93 -30.73
N LYS A 539 -7.32 -4.52 -31.26
CA LYS A 539 -8.40 -5.15 -30.46
C LYS A 539 -7.92 -6.25 -29.52
N ASN A 540 -6.77 -6.88 -29.81
CA ASN A 540 -6.24 -8.02 -29.06
C ASN A 540 -5.03 -7.66 -28.18
N PHE A 541 -4.27 -6.61 -28.54
CA PHE A 541 -3.01 -6.25 -27.87
C PHE A 541 -3.09 -4.91 -27.16
N LEU A 542 -2.64 -4.91 -25.90
CA LEU A 542 -2.47 -3.73 -25.06
C LEU A 542 -1.05 -3.71 -24.52
N ALA A 543 -0.39 -2.56 -24.60
CA ALA A 543 0.91 -2.31 -24.00
C ALA A 543 0.79 -1.23 -22.94
N ARG A 544 1.41 -1.46 -21.77
CA ARG A 544 1.53 -0.45 -20.71
C ARG A 544 2.97 -0.30 -20.28
N ILE A 545 3.43 0.93 -20.16
CA ILE A 545 4.78 1.27 -19.73
C ILE A 545 4.68 2.22 -18.56
N ILE A 546 5.34 1.88 -17.47
CA ILE A 546 5.51 2.73 -16.30
C ILE A 546 6.99 2.99 -16.14
N TYR A 547 7.36 4.25 -15.96
CA TYR A 547 8.72 4.65 -15.68
C TYR A 547 8.75 5.72 -14.59
N ASN A 548 9.68 5.54 -13.64
CA ASN A 548 9.89 6.47 -12.55
C ASN A 548 11.38 6.82 -12.45
N TYR A 549 11.65 8.09 -12.29
CA TYR A 549 12.94 8.63 -11.91
C TYR A 549 12.82 9.31 -10.55
N THR A 550 13.71 8.98 -9.62
CA THR A 550 13.74 9.50 -8.26
C THR A 550 15.12 10.02 -7.88
N ASN A 551 15.17 11.21 -7.30
CA ASN A 551 16.35 11.79 -6.70
C ASN A 551 15.99 12.28 -5.29
N PHE A 552 16.09 11.37 -4.32
CA PHE A 552 15.68 11.59 -2.93
C PHE A 552 16.94 11.65 -2.06
N ARG A 553 17.12 12.76 -1.36
CA ARG A 553 18.35 13.04 -0.59
C ARG A 553 18.05 13.65 0.77
N TYR A 554 18.97 13.44 1.68
CA TYR A 554 19.04 14.22 2.90
C TYR A 554 19.41 15.67 2.56
N GLY A 555 18.60 16.62 3.03
CA GLY A 555 18.91 18.05 3.02
C GLY A 555 19.76 18.44 4.21
N GLU A 556 19.36 17.95 5.41
CA GLU A 556 20.04 18.13 6.68
C GLU A 556 19.84 16.87 7.51
N TYR A 557 20.91 16.15 7.82
CA TYR A 557 20.85 14.98 8.70
C TYR A 557 22.23 14.69 9.27
N ILE A 558 22.33 14.64 10.59
CA ILE A 558 23.52 14.25 11.35
C ILE A 558 23.15 12.97 12.13
N SER A 559 23.98 11.95 12.03
CA SER A 559 23.83 10.70 12.78
C SER A 559 25.16 10.36 13.44
N GLY A 560 25.22 10.47 14.79
CA GLY A 560 26.50 10.51 15.49
C GLY A 560 27.38 11.65 14.97
N ASP A 561 28.63 11.36 14.64
CA ASP A 561 29.59 12.33 14.10
C ASP A 561 29.49 12.50 12.55
N LEU A 562 28.58 11.76 11.90
CA LEU A 562 28.49 11.74 10.45
C LEU A 562 27.49 12.78 9.92
N ASN A 563 27.96 13.66 9.04
CA ASN A 563 27.08 14.54 8.27
C ASN A 563 26.65 13.83 6.97
N LEU A 564 25.38 13.47 6.88
CA LEU A 564 24.79 12.71 5.80
C LEU A 564 24.11 13.58 4.74
N LYS A 565 24.26 14.91 4.82
CA LYS A 565 23.72 15.85 3.84
C LYS A 565 24.14 15.49 2.41
N GLY A 566 23.17 15.41 1.50
CA GLY A 566 23.40 15.07 0.09
C GLY A 566 23.37 13.58 -0.22
N ASN A 567 23.45 12.68 0.78
CA ASN A 567 23.31 11.24 0.58
C ASN A 567 21.89 10.88 0.11
N TYR A 568 21.78 9.83 -0.70
CA TYR A 568 20.50 9.26 -1.11
C TYR A 568 19.77 8.63 0.08
N LEU A 569 18.46 8.78 0.12
CA LEU A 569 17.63 8.04 1.05
C LEU A 569 17.69 6.54 0.71
N PRO A 570 18.00 5.67 1.68
CA PRO A 570 18.12 4.25 1.42
C PRO A 570 16.79 3.55 1.16
N GLY A 571 16.85 2.37 0.54
CA GLY A 571 15.68 1.53 0.24
C GLY A 571 14.84 2.01 -0.94
N ILE A 572 15.28 3.02 -1.70
CA ILE A 572 14.54 3.60 -2.81
C ILE A 572 15.38 3.52 -4.09
N PRO A 573 14.92 2.80 -5.12
CA PRO A 573 15.64 2.74 -6.40
C PRO A 573 15.61 4.11 -7.09
N THR A 574 16.74 4.54 -7.67
CA THR A 574 16.83 5.80 -8.41
C THR A 574 16.03 5.80 -9.72
N ARG A 575 15.77 4.62 -10.26
CA ARG A 575 14.91 4.38 -11.43
C ARG A 575 14.19 3.07 -11.25
N PHE A 576 12.93 3.02 -11.60
CA PHE A 576 12.17 1.77 -11.61
C PHE A 576 10.98 1.89 -12.56
N GLY A 577 10.47 0.74 -12.98
CA GLY A 577 9.36 0.72 -13.91
C GLY A 577 8.87 -0.68 -14.23
N ASN A 578 7.82 -0.70 -15.04
CA ASN A 578 7.15 -1.92 -15.46
C ASN A 578 6.78 -1.79 -16.94
N LEU A 579 7.01 -2.86 -17.72
CA LEU A 579 6.44 -3.06 -19.04
C LEU A 579 5.45 -4.21 -18.93
N GLU A 580 4.22 -3.99 -19.33
CA GLU A 580 3.19 -5.04 -19.37
C GLU A 580 2.63 -5.13 -20.80
N LEU A 581 2.66 -6.35 -21.37
CA LEU A 581 2.07 -6.68 -22.66
C LEU A 581 0.93 -7.66 -22.42
N LYS A 582 -0.30 -7.28 -22.81
CA LYS A 582 -1.49 -8.12 -22.72
C LYS A 582 -1.98 -8.52 -24.09
N TYR A 583 -2.19 -9.80 -24.25
CA TYR A 583 -2.86 -10.37 -25.42
C TYR A 583 -4.17 -11.03 -25.00
N LYS A 584 -5.26 -10.70 -25.67
CA LYS A 584 -6.56 -11.34 -25.47
C LYS A 584 -7.22 -11.61 -26.82
N ASN A 585 -7.50 -12.87 -27.10
CA ASN A 585 -8.17 -13.25 -28.35
C ASN A 585 -9.69 -13.38 -28.19
N SER A 586 -10.38 -13.68 -29.31
CA SER A 586 -11.86 -13.90 -29.36
C SER A 586 -12.31 -15.09 -28.51
N LYS A 587 -11.47 -16.11 -28.34
CA LYS A 587 -11.71 -17.28 -27.47
C LYS A 587 -11.43 -17.00 -26.00
N LYS A 588 -11.21 -15.71 -25.63
CA LYS A 588 -10.92 -15.23 -24.28
C LYS A 588 -9.60 -15.75 -23.67
N LEU A 589 -8.72 -16.39 -24.48
CA LEU A 589 -7.36 -16.65 -24.03
C LEU A 589 -6.70 -15.31 -23.68
N ASN A 590 -6.19 -15.21 -22.47
CA ASN A 590 -5.50 -14.04 -21.99
C ASN A 590 -4.05 -14.40 -21.64
N ILE A 591 -3.09 -13.68 -22.20
CA ILE A 591 -1.66 -13.81 -21.93
C ILE A 591 -1.16 -12.47 -21.43
N VAL A 592 -0.49 -12.47 -20.30
CA VAL A 592 0.11 -11.26 -19.71
C VAL A 592 1.59 -11.52 -19.50
N TYR A 593 2.42 -10.82 -20.25
CA TYR A 593 3.85 -10.74 -19.99
C TYR A 593 4.14 -9.43 -19.25
N SER A 594 4.97 -9.50 -18.22
CA SER A 594 5.42 -8.32 -17.49
C SER A 594 6.91 -8.36 -17.21
N ARG A 595 7.59 -7.24 -17.44
CA ARG A 595 8.99 -7.00 -17.08
C ARG A 595 9.06 -5.89 -16.05
N ASN A 596 9.57 -6.21 -14.88
CA ASN A 596 9.77 -5.28 -13.78
C ASN A 596 11.24 -4.88 -13.70
N TYR A 597 11.54 -3.59 -13.76
CA TYR A 597 12.87 -3.04 -13.58
C TYR A 597 13.02 -2.37 -12.25
N ARG A 598 14.10 -2.68 -11.55
CA ARG A 598 14.56 -1.94 -10.37
C ARG A 598 15.99 -1.49 -10.57
N GLY A 599 16.18 -0.19 -10.49
CA GLY A 599 17.49 0.44 -10.56
C GLY A 599 18.29 0.28 -9.27
N ASN A 600 19.50 0.80 -9.26
CA ASN A 600 20.35 0.80 -8.07
C ASN A 600 19.68 1.56 -6.92
N LEU A 601 19.93 1.08 -5.70
CA LEU A 601 19.53 1.73 -4.46
C LEU A 601 20.61 1.52 -3.40
N TYR A 602 20.54 2.26 -2.30
CA TYR A 602 21.43 2.10 -1.15
C TYR A 602 20.71 1.40 0.00
N ALA A 603 21.44 0.55 0.75
CA ALA A 603 20.89 -0.16 1.89
C ALA A 603 21.10 0.57 3.22
N ASN A 604 21.94 1.60 3.25
CA ASN A 604 22.23 2.36 4.46
C ASN A 604 22.31 3.88 4.18
N ASP A 605 22.18 4.66 5.25
CA ASP A 605 22.19 6.12 5.22
C ASP A 605 23.54 6.69 4.77
N ASN A 606 24.64 6.00 5.04
CA ASN A 606 26.00 6.40 4.64
C ASN A 606 26.25 6.19 3.15
N ASN A 607 25.36 5.52 2.43
CA ASN A 607 25.48 5.15 1.02
C ASN A 607 26.73 4.28 0.71
N THR A 608 27.23 3.53 1.68
CA THR A 608 28.36 2.62 1.51
C THR A 608 27.96 1.29 0.88
N GLU A 609 26.74 0.82 1.13
CA GLU A 609 26.23 -0.42 0.56
C GLU A 609 25.26 -0.14 -0.57
N LYS A 610 25.68 -0.47 -1.81
CA LYS A 610 24.91 -0.25 -3.02
C LYS A 610 24.37 -1.56 -3.57
N ILE A 611 23.06 -1.66 -3.68
CA ILE A 611 22.35 -2.78 -4.29
C ILE A 611 22.27 -2.56 -5.80
N SER A 612 22.73 -3.52 -6.59
CA SER A 612 22.73 -3.44 -8.04
C SER A 612 21.33 -3.55 -8.64
N SER A 613 21.12 -2.95 -9.81
CA SER A 613 19.88 -3.03 -10.57
C SER A 613 19.60 -4.44 -11.09
N PHE A 614 18.32 -4.76 -11.24
CA PHE A 614 17.88 -6.03 -11.83
C PHE A 614 16.58 -5.89 -12.62
N TRP A 615 16.32 -6.92 -13.45
CA TRP A 615 15.06 -7.13 -14.16
C TRP A 615 14.44 -8.43 -13.69
N ARG A 616 13.12 -8.43 -13.53
CA ARG A 616 12.33 -9.64 -13.32
C ARG A 616 11.24 -9.73 -14.37
N ASP A 617 11.14 -10.88 -15.02
CA ASP A 617 10.17 -11.17 -16.05
C ASP A 617 9.19 -12.23 -15.57
N ASP A 618 7.90 -11.98 -15.76
CA ASP A 618 6.81 -12.86 -15.37
C ASP A 618 5.88 -13.08 -16.58
N CYS A 619 5.31 -14.28 -16.72
CA CYS A 619 4.33 -14.58 -17.77
C CYS A 619 3.18 -15.40 -17.22
N ASN A 620 1.96 -15.01 -17.55
CA ASN A 620 0.76 -15.64 -17.07
C ASN A 620 -0.22 -15.91 -18.21
N PHE A 621 -0.90 -17.06 -18.15
CA PHE A 621 -1.91 -17.50 -19.08
C PHE A 621 -3.22 -17.74 -18.34
N SER A 622 -4.34 -17.38 -18.94
CA SER A 622 -5.67 -17.80 -18.46
C SER A 622 -6.61 -18.04 -19.62
N ILE A 623 -7.45 -19.05 -19.46
CA ILE A 623 -8.46 -19.43 -20.44
C ILE A 623 -9.76 -19.83 -19.72
N PRO A 624 -10.88 -19.14 -19.96
CA PRO A 624 -12.17 -19.57 -19.51
C PRO A 624 -12.74 -20.65 -20.44
N ILE A 625 -13.26 -21.70 -19.87
CA ILE A 625 -13.89 -22.83 -20.56
C ILE A 625 -15.29 -22.99 -20.00
N LYS A 626 -16.31 -23.04 -20.86
CA LYS A 626 -17.67 -23.33 -20.44
C LYS A 626 -17.95 -24.82 -20.60
N ILE A 627 -18.33 -25.50 -19.50
CA ILE A 627 -18.71 -26.92 -19.50
C ILE A 627 -20.12 -27.00 -18.92
N GLY A 628 -21.10 -27.34 -19.77
CA GLY A 628 -22.52 -27.31 -19.39
C GLY A 628 -22.97 -25.89 -18.99
N LYS A 629 -23.48 -25.73 -17.76
CA LYS A 629 -23.91 -24.44 -17.19
C LYS A 629 -22.77 -23.69 -16.48
N ASN A 630 -21.69 -24.39 -16.13
CA ASN A 630 -20.61 -23.83 -15.29
C ASN A 630 -19.50 -23.23 -16.12
N ASN A 631 -18.89 -22.15 -15.61
CA ASN A 631 -17.72 -21.52 -16.19
C ASN A 631 -16.48 -21.91 -15.36
N PHE A 632 -15.48 -22.47 -16.06
CA PHE A 632 -14.19 -22.84 -15.51
C PHE A 632 -13.13 -21.87 -16.03
N ASP A 633 -12.36 -21.30 -15.13
CA ASP A 633 -11.20 -20.47 -15.49
C ASP A 633 -9.93 -21.20 -15.08
N PHE A 634 -9.17 -21.68 -16.09
CA PHE A 634 -7.86 -22.28 -15.88
C PHE A 634 -6.79 -21.21 -16.04
N PHE A 635 -5.80 -21.21 -15.17
CA PHE A 635 -4.66 -20.35 -15.29
C PHE A 635 -3.36 -21.08 -14.94
N PHE A 636 -2.30 -20.62 -15.56
CA PHE A 636 -0.93 -21.06 -15.35
C PHE A 636 -0.01 -19.86 -15.43
N GLY A 637 1.04 -19.82 -14.61
CA GLY A 637 2.00 -18.73 -14.65
C GLY A 637 3.40 -19.16 -14.24
N CYS A 638 4.35 -18.32 -14.64
CA CYS A 638 5.75 -18.42 -14.28
C CYS A 638 6.25 -17.05 -13.84
N ASN A 639 6.56 -16.91 -12.56
CA ASN A 639 7.24 -15.74 -12.01
C ASN A 639 8.75 -15.93 -12.13
N ASN A 640 9.49 -14.84 -12.40
CA ASN A 640 10.95 -14.85 -12.55
C ASN A 640 11.44 -15.88 -13.60
N ILE A 641 10.93 -15.78 -14.84
CA ILE A 641 11.17 -16.73 -15.93
C ILE A 641 12.66 -17.04 -16.14
N PHE A 642 13.52 -16.03 -15.99
CA PHE A 642 14.97 -16.15 -16.22
C PHE A 642 15.76 -16.55 -14.97
N ASN A 643 15.08 -16.96 -13.90
CA ASN A 643 15.69 -17.43 -12.65
C ASN A 643 16.74 -16.46 -12.07
N LYS A 644 16.47 -15.17 -12.13
CA LYS A 644 17.35 -14.11 -11.60
C LYS A 644 17.43 -14.16 -10.09
N LEU A 645 18.63 -14.09 -9.53
CA LEU A 645 18.83 -13.81 -8.12
C LEU A 645 18.68 -12.30 -7.89
N TYR A 646 17.76 -11.92 -7.00
CA TYR A 646 17.54 -10.54 -6.60
C TYR A 646 17.02 -10.49 -5.16
N PRO A 647 17.20 -9.36 -4.44
CA PRO A 647 16.63 -9.21 -3.11
C PRO A 647 15.12 -8.91 -3.19
N ASP A 648 14.31 -9.72 -2.49
CA ASP A 648 12.88 -9.45 -2.26
C ASP A 648 12.71 -8.28 -1.29
N ASN A 649 13.59 -8.21 -0.27
CA ASN A 649 13.63 -7.14 0.70
C ASN A 649 15.07 -6.66 0.96
N ILE A 650 15.16 -5.38 1.37
CA ILE A 650 16.41 -4.74 1.82
C ILE A 650 16.19 -4.22 3.24
N ARG A 651 16.87 -4.77 4.22
CA ARG A 651 16.85 -4.28 5.60
C ARG A 651 17.72 -3.03 5.70
N ILE A 652 17.09 -1.88 5.86
CA ILE A 652 17.79 -0.60 5.91
C ILE A 652 18.55 -0.47 7.23
N ASN A 653 19.80 -0.01 7.15
CA ASN A 653 20.71 0.18 8.28
C ASN A 653 20.91 -1.09 9.14
N ALA A 654 20.76 -2.29 8.57
CA ALA A 654 20.88 -3.52 9.32
C ALA A 654 22.32 -3.73 9.86
N PHE A 655 22.44 -3.98 11.14
CA PHE A 655 23.71 -4.29 11.79
C PHE A 655 24.40 -5.53 11.20
N GLY A 656 25.72 -5.49 11.06
CA GLY A 656 26.54 -6.61 10.57
C GLY A 656 26.35 -6.92 9.08
N GLY A 657 26.00 -5.94 8.26
CA GLY A 657 25.88 -6.08 6.79
C GLY A 657 24.75 -6.98 6.31
N ARG A 658 23.77 -7.29 7.16
CA ARG A 658 22.65 -8.22 6.87
C ARG A 658 21.50 -7.52 6.13
N TYR A 659 21.85 -6.90 5.02
CA TYR A 659 20.92 -6.08 4.25
C TYR A 659 19.96 -6.87 3.36
N TYR A 660 20.29 -8.11 3.00
CA TYR A 660 19.63 -8.84 1.92
C TYR A 660 18.61 -9.86 2.45
N GLU A 661 17.45 -9.93 1.81
CA GLU A 661 16.54 -11.08 1.90
C GLU A 661 16.27 -11.56 0.47
N ALA A 662 16.69 -12.79 0.17
CA ALA A 662 16.62 -13.33 -1.18
C ALA A 662 15.17 -13.60 -1.60
N ALA A 663 14.83 -13.19 -2.83
CA ALA A 663 13.61 -13.59 -3.50
C ALA A 663 13.69 -15.05 -3.96
N PRO A 664 12.55 -15.73 -4.13
CA PRO A 664 12.54 -17.03 -4.80
C PRO A 664 13.03 -16.90 -6.23
N GLY A 665 13.68 -17.97 -6.72
CA GLY A 665 14.05 -18.12 -8.13
C GLY A 665 12.81 -18.19 -9.02
N ARG A 666 12.86 -19.02 -10.05
CA ARG A 666 11.70 -19.26 -10.92
C ARG A 666 10.62 -20.02 -10.16
N ILE A 667 9.38 -19.50 -10.19
CA ILE A 667 8.21 -20.11 -9.55
C ILE A 667 7.14 -20.40 -10.61
N PHE A 668 6.77 -21.66 -10.76
CA PHE A 668 5.59 -22.06 -11.51
C PHE A 668 4.38 -22.16 -10.58
N PHE A 669 3.24 -21.70 -11.05
CA PHE A 669 1.97 -21.81 -10.34
C PHE A 669 0.84 -22.11 -11.32
N THR A 670 -0.21 -22.74 -10.81
CA THR A 670 -1.41 -23.05 -11.57
C THR A 670 -2.65 -22.97 -10.68
N GLY A 671 -3.80 -22.92 -11.31
CA GLY A 671 -5.05 -23.00 -10.58
C GLY A 671 -6.26 -23.10 -11.48
N ILE A 672 -7.37 -23.38 -10.82
CA ILE A 672 -8.68 -23.48 -11.42
C ILE A 672 -9.68 -22.69 -10.57
N LYS A 673 -10.59 -22.01 -11.24
CA LYS A 673 -11.73 -21.36 -10.64
C LYS A 673 -13.00 -21.85 -11.31
N VAL A 674 -14.00 -22.21 -10.53
CA VAL A 674 -15.31 -22.67 -10.99
C VAL A 674 -16.35 -21.67 -10.54
N LEU A 675 -17.10 -21.11 -11.49
CA LEU A 675 -18.24 -20.25 -11.23
C LEU A 675 -19.53 -20.98 -11.60
N ILE A 676 -20.41 -21.12 -10.62
CA ILE A 676 -21.69 -21.83 -10.67
C ILE A 676 -22.85 -20.83 -10.57
#